data_22aebbcabae53a4e0605256646f3e66e
#
_entry.id   22aebbcabae53a4e0605256646f3e66e
#
_cell.length_a   1.000
_cell.length_b   1.000
_cell.length_c   1.000
_cell.angle_alpha   90.00
_cell.angle_beta   90.00
_cell.angle_gamma   90.00
#
_symmetry.space_group_name_H-M   'P 1'
#
loop_
_entity.id
_entity.type
_entity.pdbx_description
1 polymer ?
#
loop_
_entity_poly.entity_id
_entity_poly.type
_entity_poly.pdbx_seq_one_letter_code
_entity_poly.pdbx_strand_id
1 'polypeptide(L)'
;VYKRQVPERVAPVFRDREELASSTDLGSNLREALEGSACQIVICSMASAKSHWVNEEILAYKRLGRSDRIFCLIVDGEPYASGMPGREEEEECFPPALHFKMGDDGELTTTPAEPIAADARPGKDGKNHAKIKLLAGLLGVGFDDLRQRELQRRHRRMAVISGLSFIGMVFAIGLATTAVIARNEADRQRERAQQEAETARQTASFLVSLFKVSDPGEARGQSITAREILTAGAGRIETELAGQPEIQTRLMNTIGSVYTSLGLYGDARELLDSALSRRRQMGNVDSLEMSRSLVNLADVMTRTAEFEEAEALYMESIDRLRASEASRSDEMADALAGLAEVYYRMGRYAEAEPLLEQVLALRRARPEVGDAAVADAIGELGLNQFDQGKFDTAETRLREALVLRRQALGEAPHPDVAENLNNLALLLMELGRYDESEQLYREAMDMNQRLHGDIHPHVAMGLNNLGQLFRVQGKLSEAEENYRDALAMKRQLLGEAHPEVALVLSELAFLEYDRGNLAQAIAYRREALAIQDAALGQIHPEVARSMSTLGRWLSEAGELAEAEVLLRDALAVSLDLLEPGHPDVALAEMGLAELLTRKGALDEASTMALSGGQKLVDAFGEDHWITAVGSSIQGGVLLGQKRYEEAEPALVGAYQRLRDASGARPVYVLSALERVIELYEEWGKRDLARLYRRKLDAVALNQREN
;
A
#
# COMPACT_ATOMS: atom_id res chain seq x y z
N VAL A 1 -62.95 25.92 14.42
CA VAL A 1 -63.52 27.12 14.98
C VAL A 1 -64.26 26.73 16.26
N TYR A 2 -64.14 27.47 17.34
CA TYR A 2 -64.51 27.23 18.72
C TYR A 2 -63.54 26.38 19.55
N LYS A 3 -62.37 26.93 19.89
CA LYS A 3 -61.70 26.67 21.15
C LYS A 3 -62.49 27.31 22.29
N ARG A 4 -63.54 26.65 22.77
CA ARG A 4 -63.95 26.91 24.17
C ARG A 4 -62.89 26.15 24.99
N GLN A 5 -62.06 26.92 25.71
CA GLN A 5 -61.18 26.38 26.72
C GLN A 5 -62.04 25.65 27.75
N VAL A 6 -61.89 24.31 27.79
CA VAL A 6 -62.40 23.55 28.93
C VAL A 6 -61.52 23.94 30.11
N PRO A 7 -62.08 24.51 31.20
CA PRO A 7 -61.25 24.86 32.34
C PRO A 7 -60.50 23.63 32.85
N GLU A 8 -59.19 23.78 33.17
CA GLU A 8 -58.37 22.70 33.69
C GLU A 8 -58.89 22.13 35.01
N ARG A 9 -59.77 22.87 35.73
CA ARG A 9 -60.51 22.40 36.88
C ARG A 9 -61.97 22.92 36.83
N VAL A 10 -62.90 21.99 37.05
CA VAL A 10 -64.25 22.33 37.40
C VAL A 10 -64.21 22.66 38.90
N ALA A 11 -64.17 23.97 39.21
CA ALA A 11 -64.07 24.36 40.63
C ALA A 11 -65.26 25.26 41.00
N PRO A 12 -65.63 25.32 42.21
CA PRO A 12 -65.56 24.26 43.23
C PRO A 12 -66.71 23.26 43.10
N VAL A 13 -66.47 22.03 43.48
CA VAL A 13 -67.57 21.02 43.63
C VAL A 13 -67.96 21.03 45.13
N PHE A 14 -69.12 21.52 45.41
CA PHE A 14 -69.65 21.42 46.75
C PHE A 14 -70.19 20.05 47.04
N ARG A 15 -69.75 19.43 48.20
CA ARG A 15 -70.21 18.12 48.69
C ARG A 15 -70.89 18.30 50.02
N ASP A 16 -72.21 17.98 50.08
CA ASP A 16 -73.08 18.17 51.23
C ASP A 16 -72.52 17.63 52.56
N ARG A 17 -71.70 16.58 52.62
CA ARG A 17 -71.27 16.00 53.89
C ARG A 17 -69.93 16.51 54.48
N GLU A 18 -69.11 17.16 53.71
CA GLU A 18 -67.75 17.53 54.16
C GLU A 18 -67.59 19.05 54.37
N GLU A 19 -68.43 19.90 53.78
CA GLU A 19 -68.21 21.34 53.77
C GLU A 19 -69.25 22.12 54.65
N LEU A 20 -70.33 21.44 55.10
CA LEU A 20 -71.26 22.05 56.06
C LEU A 20 -70.81 21.75 57.50
N ALA A 21 -70.08 22.71 58.06
CA ALA A 21 -69.85 22.70 59.51
C ALA A 21 -71.16 22.72 60.26
N SER A 22 -71.22 22.12 61.44
CA SER A 22 -72.32 22.04 62.39
C SER A 22 -72.79 23.44 62.82
N SER A 23 -73.45 24.16 61.96
CA SER A 23 -74.06 25.46 62.25
C SER A 23 -75.58 25.39 62.29
N THR A 24 -76.18 26.14 63.19
CA THR A 24 -77.63 26.27 63.42
C THR A 24 -78.38 26.89 62.26
N ASP A 25 -77.69 27.27 61.20
CA ASP A 25 -78.30 27.92 60.01
C ASP A 25 -77.90 27.21 58.73
N LEU A 26 -78.28 25.89 58.64
CA LEU A 26 -78.03 25.00 57.46
C LEU A 26 -78.69 25.53 56.20
N GLY A 27 -79.77 26.30 56.35
CA GLY A 27 -80.61 26.79 55.23
C GLY A 27 -79.97 27.89 54.44
N SER A 28 -79.19 28.81 55.07
CA SER A 28 -78.62 30.00 54.38
C SER A 28 -77.38 29.56 53.57
N ASN A 29 -76.50 28.75 54.14
CA ASN A 29 -75.31 28.27 53.45
C ASN A 29 -75.63 27.36 52.25
N LEU A 30 -76.67 26.50 52.39
CA LEU A 30 -77.11 25.65 51.26
C LEU A 30 -77.68 26.50 50.13
N ARG A 31 -78.47 27.51 50.48
CA ARG A 31 -79.04 28.44 49.49
C ARG A 31 -78.00 29.21 48.73
N GLU A 32 -76.99 29.73 49.43
CA GLU A 32 -75.84 30.41 48.81
C GLU A 32 -75.09 29.54 47.89
N ALA A 33 -74.80 28.26 48.29
CA ALA A 33 -74.16 27.25 47.48
C ALA A 33 -74.94 26.89 46.21
N LEU A 34 -76.30 26.77 46.33
CA LEU A 34 -77.15 26.49 45.17
C LEU A 34 -77.22 27.70 44.23
N GLU A 35 -77.30 28.94 44.77
CA GLU A 35 -77.31 30.20 43.97
C GLU A 35 -75.99 30.37 43.19
N GLY A 36 -74.82 30.00 43.81
CA GLY A 36 -73.50 30.06 43.17
C GLY A 36 -73.20 28.94 42.18
N SER A 37 -74.01 27.89 42.19
CA SER A 37 -73.76 26.69 41.39
C SER A 37 -74.22 26.83 39.93
N ALA A 38 -73.37 26.49 38.95
CA ALA A 38 -73.76 26.51 37.54
C ALA A 38 -74.71 25.32 37.13
N CYS A 39 -74.62 24.22 37.88
CA CYS A 39 -75.49 23.06 37.73
C CYS A 39 -75.59 22.31 39.04
N GLN A 40 -76.61 21.49 39.19
CA GLN A 40 -76.78 20.53 40.32
C GLN A 40 -76.68 19.13 39.80
N ILE A 41 -75.83 18.28 40.42
CA ILE A 41 -75.80 16.87 40.16
C ILE A 41 -76.46 16.14 41.31
N VAL A 42 -77.58 15.53 41.06
CA VAL A 42 -78.26 14.71 42.05
C VAL A 42 -77.88 13.27 41.93
N ILE A 43 -77.37 12.71 43.04
CA ILE A 43 -77.08 11.22 43.10
C ILE A 43 -78.42 10.57 43.47
N CYS A 44 -78.96 9.86 42.50
CA CYS A 44 -80.30 9.25 42.61
C CYS A 44 -80.12 7.77 43.09
N SER A 45 -80.74 7.50 44.26
CA SER A 45 -80.81 6.20 44.89
C SER A 45 -82.10 6.05 45.68
N MET A 46 -82.47 4.84 46.09
CA MET A 46 -83.66 4.62 46.92
C MET A 46 -83.60 5.43 48.24
N ALA A 47 -82.44 5.68 48.76
CA ALA A 47 -82.21 6.49 49.92
C ALA A 47 -82.41 8.01 49.64
N SER A 48 -81.91 8.49 48.50
CA SER A 48 -82.11 9.95 48.11
C SER A 48 -83.55 10.27 47.77
N ALA A 49 -84.29 9.30 47.19
CA ALA A 49 -85.70 9.47 46.89
C ALA A 49 -86.58 9.73 48.15
N LYS A 50 -86.22 9.11 49.28
CA LYS A 50 -86.86 9.25 50.57
C LYS A 50 -86.38 10.46 51.43
N SER A 51 -85.26 11.08 50.97
CA SER A 51 -84.63 12.19 51.69
C SER A 51 -85.45 13.53 51.52
N HIS A 52 -85.97 13.98 52.60
CA HIS A 52 -86.63 15.28 52.61
C HIS A 52 -85.62 16.41 52.19
N TRP A 53 -84.42 16.36 52.64
CA TRP A 53 -83.43 17.36 52.36
C TRP A 53 -82.99 17.40 50.91
N VAL A 54 -82.76 16.24 50.30
CA VAL A 54 -82.43 16.17 48.83
C VAL A 54 -83.60 16.74 48.01
N ASN A 55 -84.79 16.48 48.43
CA ASN A 55 -85.99 17.01 47.77
C ASN A 55 -86.08 18.56 47.86
N GLU A 56 -85.86 19.12 49.08
CA GLU A 56 -85.85 20.58 49.26
C GLU A 56 -84.67 21.22 48.49
N GLU A 57 -83.54 20.68 48.43
CA GLU A 57 -82.37 21.16 47.59
C GLU A 57 -82.77 21.26 46.12
N ILE A 58 -83.44 20.26 45.59
CA ILE A 58 -83.91 20.21 44.19
C ILE A 58 -84.97 21.31 43.99
N LEU A 59 -85.88 21.42 44.93
CA LEU A 59 -86.89 22.45 44.87
C LEU A 59 -86.31 23.89 44.92
N ALA A 60 -85.39 24.11 45.82
CA ALA A 60 -84.63 25.35 45.93
C ALA A 60 -83.94 25.70 44.61
N TYR A 61 -83.23 24.72 44.02
CA TYR A 61 -82.55 24.98 42.75
C TYR A 61 -83.45 25.17 41.56
N LYS A 62 -84.66 24.54 41.51
CA LYS A 62 -85.71 24.73 40.55
C LYS A 62 -86.32 26.13 40.67
N ARG A 63 -86.51 26.62 41.90
CA ARG A 63 -87.05 27.99 42.17
C ARG A 63 -86.09 29.08 41.69
N LEU A 64 -84.79 28.79 41.46
CA LEU A 64 -83.83 29.65 40.82
C LEU A 64 -84.01 29.71 39.28
N GLY A 65 -85.03 29.08 38.73
CA GLY A 65 -85.25 29.00 37.29
C GLY A 65 -84.25 28.09 36.53
N ARG A 66 -83.54 27.17 37.22
CA ARG A 66 -82.47 26.38 36.67
C ARG A 66 -82.79 24.85 36.53
N SER A 67 -84.08 24.52 36.31
CA SER A 67 -84.53 23.15 36.17
C SER A 67 -83.82 22.35 35.06
N ASP A 68 -83.38 23.03 34.00
CA ASP A 68 -82.61 22.46 32.87
C ASP A 68 -81.13 22.17 33.20
N ARG A 69 -80.70 22.67 34.37
CA ARG A 69 -79.28 22.48 34.84
C ARG A 69 -79.18 21.43 35.96
N ILE A 70 -80.21 20.59 36.14
CA ILE A 70 -80.22 19.47 37.09
C ILE A 70 -79.84 18.21 36.30
N PHE A 71 -78.80 17.57 36.69
CA PHE A 71 -78.29 16.32 36.13
C PHE A 71 -78.45 15.22 37.14
N CYS A 72 -78.97 14.08 36.76
CA CYS A 72 -79.17 12.96 37.65
C CYS A 72 -78.16 11.88 37.37
N LEU A 73 -77.54 11.35 38.43
CA LEU A 73 -76.67 10.18 38.37
C LEU A 73 -77.35 9.05 39.14
N ILE A 74 -77.92 8.10 38.41
CA ILE A 74 -78.60 6.96 38.97
C ILE A 74 -77.55 5.94 39.41
N VAL A 75 -77.49 5.67 40.70
CA VAL A 75 -76.55 4.69 41.27
C VAL A 75 -77.29 3.44 41.83
N ASP A 76 -78.57 3.59 42.21
CA ASP A 76 -79.40 2.52 42.77
C ASP A 76 -80.87 2.87 42.61
N GLY A 77 -81.77 1.86 42.67
CA GLY A 77 -83.23 2.05 42.50
C GLY A 77 -83.65 2.19 41.04
N GLU A 78 -85.00 2.45 40.78
CA GLU A 78 -85.51 2.71 39.43
C GLU A 78 -86.19 4.07 39.39
N PRO A 79 -85.87 4.88 38.37
CA PRO A 79 -86.54 6.19 38.18
C PRO A 79 -87.98 5.99 37.80
N TYR A 80 -88.86 6.79 38.43
CA TYR A 80 -90.34 6.79 38.26
C TYR A 80 -90.99 5.40 38.64
N ALA A 81 -90.40 4.62 39.52
CA ALA A 81 -90.92 3.33 39.98
C ALA A 81 -92.35 3.52 40.66
N SER A 82 -92.56 4.59 41.42
CA SER A 82 -93.81 4.93 42.08
C SER A 82 -95.02 5.14 41.15
N GLY A 83 -94.75 5.34 39.85
CA GLY A 83 -95.78 5.48 38.81
C GLY A 83 -95.89 4.30 37.82
N MET A 84 -95.07 3.23 37.97
CA MET A 84 -95.02 2.11 37.05
C MET A 84 -95.79 0.86 37.51
N PRO A 85 -96.65 0.32 36.69
CA PRO A 85 -97.47 -0.86 37.03
C PRO A 85 -96.47 -2.04 37.35
N GLY A 86 -96.64 -2.66 38.53
CA GLY A 86 -95.87 -3.81 38.96
C GLY A 86 -94.52 -3.57 39.57
N ARG A 87 -94.23 -2.29 39.90
CA ARG A 87 -93.05 -1.90 40.71
C ARG A 87 -93.55 -1.47 42.10
N GLU A 88 -92.65 -1.72 43.09
CA GLU A 88 -92.89 -1.29 44.45
C GLU A 88 -92.43 0.17 44.63
N GLU A 89 -93.24 1.02 45.36
CA GLU A 89 -92.86 2.40 45.68
C GLU A 89 -91.51 2.54 46.38
N GLU A 90 -91.09 1.45 47.01
CA GLU A 90 -89.79 1.37 47.71
C GLU A 90 -88.62 1.34 46.77
N GLU A 91 -88.75 0.97 45.48
CA GLU A 91 -87.75 0.96 44.45
C GLU A 91 -87.43 2.34 43.83
N GLU A 92 -88.27 3.32 44.11
CA GLU A 92 -88.11 4.69 43.55
C GLU A 92 -86.77 5.32 43.93
N CYS A 93 -86.05 5.83 42.95
CA CYS A 93 -84.76 6.51 43.14
C CYS A 93 -84.78 8.02 42.85
N PHE A 94 -85.82 8.52 42.21
CA PHE A 94 -85.98 9.98 42.01
C PHE A 94 -86.71 10.67 43.16
N PRO A 95 -86.13 11.64 43.83
CA PRO A 95 -86.86 12.53 44.77
C PRO A 95 -88.08 13.12 44.14
N PRO A 96 -89.22 13.31 44.88
CA PRO A 96 -90.45 13.77 44.33
C PRO A 96 -90.31 15.09 43.51
N ALA A 97 -89.43 15.96 43.87
CA ALA A 97 -89.16 17.21 43.20
C ALA A 97 -88.59 17.02 41.77
N LEU A 98 -88.07 15.83 41.40
CA LEU A 98 -87.61 15.53 40.03
C LEU A 98 -88.73 15.04 39.12
N HIS A 99 -89.83 14.59 39.67
CA HIS A 99 -90.98 14.03 38.91
C HIS A 99 -91.77 15.06 38.10
N PHE A 100 -91.84 16.31 38.59
CA PHE A 100 -92.69 17.33 37.99
C PHE A 100 -91.94 18.63 37.67
N LYS A 101 -92.45 19.34 36.71
CA LYS A 101 -91.95 20.68 36.35
C LYS A 101 -92.32 21.72 37.39
N MET A 102 -91.53 22.74 37.50
CA MET A 102 -91.82 23.89 38.33
C MET A 102 -92.74 24.87 37.57
N GLY A 103 -93.78 25.35 38.19
CA GLY A 103 -94.67 26.40 37.69
C GLY A 103 -94.09 27.80 37.88
N ASP A 104 -94.72 28.79 37.25
CA ASP A 104 -94.34 30.19 37.39
C ASP A 104 -94.61 30.75 38.79
N ASP A 105 -95.48 30.06 39.56
CA ASP A 105 -95.79 30.40 40.94
C ASP A 105 -94.75 29.85 41.95
N GLY A 106 -93.72 29.09 41.48
CA GLY A 106 -92.67 28.48 42.29
C GLY A 106 -93.09 27.18 42.99
N GLU A 107 -94.26 26.64 42.62
CA GLU A 107 -94.72 25.34 43.09
C GLU A 107 -94.62 24.28 42.00
N LEU A 108 -94.56 22.97 42.37
CA LEU A 108 -94.51 21.86 41.38
C LEU A 108 -95.84 21.73 40.67
N THR A 109 -95.81 21.63 39.35
CA THR A 109 -96.99 21.39 38.54
C THR A 109 -97.29 19.90 38.46
N THR A 110 -98.40 19.54 37.83
CA THR A 110 -98.75 18.13 37.50
C THR A 110 -98.05 17.61 36.18
N THR A 111 -97.29 18.53 35.53
CA THR A 111 -96.58 18.19 34.28
C THR A 111 -95.34 17.42 34.59
N PRO A 112 -95.15 16.19 34.05
CA PRO A 112 -93.92 15.42 34.29
C PRO A 112 -92.66 16.10 33.81
N ALA A 113 -91.63 16.01 34.59
CA ALA A 113 -90.30 16.48 34.25
C ALA A 113 -89.45 15.28 33.72
N GLU A 114 -88.60 15.56 32.77
CA GLU A 114 -87.61 14.58 32.22
C GLU A 114 -86.21 15.11 32.53
N PRO A 115 -85.65 14.84 33.71
CA PRO A 115 -84.34 15.27 34.04
C PRO A 115 -83.26 14.52 33.20
N ILE A 116 -82.24 15.21 32.88
CA ILE A 116 -81.09 14.59 32.19
C ILE A 116 -80.43 13.59 33.16
N ALA A 117 -80.62 12.32 32.88
CA ALA A 117 -80.09 11.19 33.73
C ALA A 117 -79.09 10.35 33.06
N ALA A 118 -78.07 10.00 33.82
CA ALA A 118 -77.03 9.00 33.46
C ALA A 118 -77.06 7.85 34.44
N ASP A 119 -77.14 6.63 33.95
CA ASP A 119 -77.33 5.44 34.79
C ASP A 119 -76.01 4.71 34.98
N ALA A 120 -75.41 4.84 36.16
CA ALA A 120 -74.09 4.27 36.47
C ALA A 120 -74.17 2.79 36.89
N ARG A 121 -75.35 2.20 36.97
CA ARG A 121 -75.54 0.80 37.44
C ARG A 121 -74.95 -0.22 36.46
N PRO A 122 -74.47 -1.37 36.95
CA PRO A 122 -74.02 -2.46 36.10
C PRO A 122 -75.20 -2.97 35.18
N GLY A 123 -74.91 -3.15 33.89
CA GLY A 123 -75.93 -3.60 32.93
C GLY A 123 -76.81 -2.50 32.31
N LYS A 124 -76.62 -1.24 32.73
CA LYS A 124 -77.18 -0.03 32.13
C LYS A 124 -76.07 0.76 31.41
N ASP A 125 -75.99 2.08 31.55
CA ASP A 125 -74.90 2.88 30.93
C ASP A 125 -73.51 2.47 31.48
N GLY A 126 -73.45 2.08 32.74
CA GLY A 126 -72.21 1.76 33.46
C GLY A 126 -71.38 3.00 33.75
N LYS A 127 -70.39 2.88 34.67
CA LYS A 127 -69.66 4.04 35.21
C LYS A 127 -69.01 4.91 34.15
N ASN A 128 -68.42 4.33 33.11
CA ASN A 128 -67.70 5.11 32.08
C ASN A 128 -68.62 5.86 31.12
N HIS A 129 -69.73 5.20 30.67
CA HIS A 129 -70.71 5.85 29.80
C HIS A 129 -71.53 6.90 30.58
N ALA A 130 -71.94 6.57 31.82
CA ALA A 130 -72.61 7.53 32.70
C ALA A 130 -71.76 8.79 32.93
N LYS A 131 -70.41 8.62 33.15
CA LYS A 131 -69.51 9.74 33.25
C LYS A 131 -69.45 10.62 31.99
N ILE A 132 -69.39 9.98 30.77
CA ILE A 132 -69.37 10.73 29.51
C ILE A 132 -70.68 11.42 29.28
N LYS A 133 -71.82 10.79 29.63
CA LYS A 133 -73.18 11.34 29.48
C LYS A 133 -73.40 12.55 30.35
N LEU A 134 -72.97 12.47 31.63
CA LEU A 134 -72.97 13.64 32.52
C LEU A 134 -72.10 14.79 32.01
N LEU A 135 -70.84 14.48 31.59
CA LEU A 135 -69.93 15.45 31.04
C LEU A 135 -70.49 16.08 29.75
N ALA A 136 -71.19 15.33 28.89
CA ALA A 136 -71.84 15.85 27.69
C ALA A 136 -72.91 16.85 28.05
N GLY A 137 -73.77 16.48 29.05
CA GLY A 137 -74.82 17.40 29.56
C GLY A 137 -74.21 18.68 30.16
N LEU A 138 -73.22 18.53 31.02
CA LEU A 138 -72.55 19.69 31.67
C LEU A 138 -71.91 20.65 30.67
N LEU A 139 -71.36 20.12 29.59
CA LEU A 139 -70.63 20.90 28.55
C LEU A 139 -71.59 21.37 27.43
N GLY A 140 -72.79 20.91 27.40
CA GLY A 140 -73.80 21.25 26.34
C GLY A 140 -73.35 20.68 24.96
N VAL A 141 -72.69 19.49 24.90
CA VAL A 141 -72.26 18.87 23.68
C VAL A 141 -72.89 17.51 23.48
N GLY A 142 -72.96 17.02 22.23
CA GLY A 142 -73.49 15.69 21.97
C GLY A 142 -72.68 14.58 22.63
N PHE A 143 -73.35 13.57 23.20
CA PHE A 143 -72.72 12.41 23.83
C PHE A 143 -71.83 11.64 22.85
N ASP A 144 -72.25 11.47 21.62
CA ASP A 144 -71.51 10.74 20.58
C ASP A 144 -70.24 11.50 20.16
N ASP A 145 -70.26 12.80 20.11
CA ASP A 145 -69.10 13.62 19.81
C ASP A 145 -68.01 13.46 20.86
N LEU A 146 -68.33 13.43 22.11
CA LEU A 146 -67.42 13.27 23.22
C LEU A 146 -66.85 11.84 23.22
N ARG A 147 -67.62 10.83 22.96
CA ARG A 147 -67.26 9.41 22.86
C ARG A 147 -66.29 9.17 21.69
N GLN A 148 -66.56 9.75 20.51
CA GLN A 148 -65.68 9.61 19.35
C GLN A 148 -64.31 10.28 19.60
N ARG A 149 -64.23 11.44 20.22
CA ARG A 149 -63.00 12.09 20.57
C ARG A 149 -62.13 11.29 21.54
N GLU A 150 -62.75 10.62 22.52
CA GLU A 150 -62.02 9.78 23.45
C GLU A 150 -61.43 8.52 22.78
N LEU A 151 -62.20 7.88 21.89
CA LEU A 151 -61.75 6.74 21.09
C LEU A 151 -60.59 7.14 20.16
N GLN A 152 -60.70 8.31 19.46
CA GLN A 152 -59.63 8.79 18.58
C GLN A 152 -58.33 9.10 19.34
N ARG A 153 -58.40 9.67 20.55
CA ARG A 153 -57.21 9.89 21.40
C ARG A 153 -56.58 8.57 21.79
N ARG A 154 -57.34 7.57 22.09
CA ARG A 154 -56.83 6.21 22.46
C ARG A 154 -56.13 5.53 21.29
N HIS A 155 -56.75 5.60 20.11
CA HIS A 155 -56.16 5.06 18.87
C HIS A 155 -54.85 5.77 18.48
N ARG A 156 -54.82 7.10 18.56
CA ARG A 156 -53.57 7.87 18.29
C ARG A 156 -52.43 7.51 19.23
N ARG A 157 -52.73 7.37 20.53
CA ARG A 157 -51.70 6.93 21.51
C ARG A 157 -51.20 5.55 21.20
N MET A 158 -52.05 4.59 20.90
CA MET A 158 -51.66 3.24 20.53
C MET A 158 -50.84 3.23 19.23
N ALA A 159 -51.25 3.96 18.22
CA ALA A 159 -50.49 4.06 16.97
C ALA A 159 -49.07 4.61 17.15
N VAL A 160 -48.93 5.67 18.01
CA VAL A 160 -47.59 6.22 18.32
C VAL A 160 -46.69 5.20 19.07
N ILE A 161 -47.26 4.50 20.06
CA ILE A 161 -46.53 3.51 20.83
C ILE A 161 -46.08 2.34 19.91
N SER A 162 -47.01 1.85 19.06
CA SER A 162 -46.70 0.76 18.11
C SER A 162 -45.64 1.20 17.07
N GLY A 163 -45.74 2.46 16.59
CA GLY A 163 -44.75 3.03 15.65
C GLY A 163 -43.34 3.12 16.27
N LEU A 164 -43.26 3.66 17.50
CA LEU A 164 -42.01 3.74 18.23
C LEU A 164 -41.41 2.36 18.55
N SER A 165 -42.25 1.39 18.92
CA SER A 165 -41.83 0.01 19.17
C SER A 165 -41.32 -0.67 17.89
N PHE A 166 -41.97 -0.45 16.75
CA PHE A 166 -41.51 -0.96 15.46
C PHE A 166 -40.17 -0.36 15.04
N ILE A 167 -40.00 0.96 15.18
CA ILE A 167 -38.72 1.63 14.90
C ILE A 167 -37.62 1.08 15.83
N GLY A 168 -37.90 0.93 17.11
CA GLY A 168 -36.98 0.34 18.09
C GLY A 168 -36.57 -1.09 17.72
N MET A 169 -37.53 -1.89 17.24
CA MET A 169 -37.25 -3.26 16.80
C MET A 169 -36.39 -3.30 15.53
N VAL A 170 -36.68 -2.46 14.53
CA VAL A 170 -35.84 -2.35 13.31
C VAL A 170 -34.43 -1.92 13.64
N PHE A 171 -34.29 -0.92 14.54
CA PHE A 171 -32.97 -0.45 14.98
C PHE A 171 -32.21 -1.55 15.76
N ALA A 172 -32.89 -2.28 16.63
CA ALA A 172 -32.29 -3.41 17.36
C ALA A 172 -31.83 -4.56 16.44
N ILE A 173 -32.64 -4.87 15.40
CA ILE A 173 -32.26 -5.86 14.37
C ILE A 173 -31.06 -5.35 13.57
N GLY A 174 -31.04 -4.07 13.17
CA GLY A 174 -29.90 -3.47 12.49
C GLY A 174 -28.60 -3.55 13.32
N LEU A 175 -28.66 -3.20 14.60
CA LEU A 175 -27.53 -3.33 15.51
C LEU A 175 -27.09 -4.80 15.72
N ALA A 176 -28.04 -5.71 15.84
CA ALA A 176 -27.74 -7.12 16.00
C ALA A 176 -27.06 -7.71 14.75
N THR A 177 -27.54 -7.36 13.55
CA THR A 177 -26.94 -7.80 12.29
C THR A 177 -25.54 -7.24 12.10
N THR A 178 -25.31 -5.95 12.35
CA THR A 178 -23.96 -5.35 12.29
C THR A 178 -23.01 -5.96 13.32
N ALA A 179 -23.48 -6.24 14.54
CA ALA A 179 -22.70 -6.90 15.56
C ALA A 179 -22.32 -8.35 15.19
N VAL A 180 -23.25 -9.10 14.55
CA VAL A 180 -22.97 -10.47 14.07
C VAL A 180 -21.95 -10.43 12.92
N ILE A 181 -22.11 -9.50 11.98
CA ILE A 181 -21.15 -9.35 10.86
C ILE A 181 -19.76 -8.99 11.41
N ALA A 182 -19.68 -7.99 12.28
CA ALA A 182 -18.40 -7.58 12.89
C ALA A 182 -17.76 -8.71 13.73
N ARG A 183 -18.57 -9.48 14.44
CA ARG A 183 -18.08 -10.64 15.19
C ARG A 183 -17.54 -11.73 14.28
N ASN A 184 -18.28 -12.09 13.22
CA ASN A 184 -17.84 -13.10 12.26
C ASN A 184 -16.55 -12.67 11.54
N GLU A 185 -16.40 -11.38 11.26
CA GLU A 185 -15.19 -10.83 10.68
C GLU A 185 -14.01 -10.86 11.65
N ALA A 186 -14.24 -10.50 12.91
CA ALA A 186 -13.24 -10.60 13.96
C ALA A 186 -12.82 -12.06 14.25
N ASP A 187 -13.77 -13.00 14.23
CA ASP A 187 -13.49 -14.41 14.41
C ASP A 187 -12.67 -14.96 13.21
N ARG A 188 -12.99 -14.59 11.98
CA ARG A 188 -12.20 -14.94 10.79
C ARG A 188 -10.80 -14.35 10.84
N GLN A 189 -10.65 -13.09 11.27
CA GLN A 189 -9.33 -12.46 11.44
C GLN A 189 -8.51 -13.17 12.53
N ARG A 190 -9.15 -13.57 13.64
CA ARG A 190 -8.49 -14.34 14.69
C ARG A 190 -8.04 -15.72 14.22
N GLU A 191 -8.87 -16.43 13.47
CA GLU A 191 -8.53 -17.74 12.90
C GLU A 191 -7.35 -17.61 11.93
N ARG A 192 -7.37 -16.60 11.04
CA ARG A 192 -6.24 -16.30 10.14
C ARG A 192 -4.97 -15.98 10.92
N ALA A 193 -5.03 -15.07 11.89
CA ALA A 193 -3.88 -14.72 12.70
C ALA A 193 -3.33 -15.91 13.52
N GLN A 194 -4.19 -16.80 13.99
CA GLN A 194 -3.75 -18.03 14.68
C GLN A 194 -3.09 -19.01 13.71
N GLN A 195 -3.65 -19.20 12.51
CA GLN A 195 -3.07 -20.02 11.46
C GLN A 195 -1.70 -19.47 11.02
N GLU A 196 -1.61 -18.15 10.81
CA GLU A 196 -0.33 -17.50 10.47
C GLU A 196 0.71 -17.63 11.58
N ALA A 197 0.32 -17.44 12.84
CA ALA A 197 1.22 -17.61 13.99
C ALA A 197 1.70 -19.06 14.14
N GLU A 198 0.82 -20.03 13.92
CA GLU A 198 1.21 -21.45 13.97
C GLU A 198 2.13 -21.82 12.81
N THR A 199 1.82 -21.36 11.59
CA THR A 199 2.66 -21.55 10.41
C THR A 199 4.02 -20.90 10.60
N ALA A 200 4.07 -19.67 11.17
CA ALA A 200 5.32 -18.99 11.48
C ALA A 200 6.14 -19.74 12.52
N ARG A 201 5.52 -20.27 13.57
CA ARG A 201 6.20 -21.11 14.59
C ARG A 201 6.77 -22.39 14.01
N GLN A 202 6.02 -23.09 13.16
CA GLN A 202 6.48 -24.32 12.53
C GLN A 202 7.60 -24.04 11.54
N THR A 203 7.51 -22.96 10.76
CA THR A 203 8.57 -22.46 9.89
C THR A 203 9.84 -22.16 10.68
N ALA A 204 9.74 -21.38 11.76
CA ALA A 204 10.87 -21.05 12.62
C ALA A 204 11.48 -22.29 13.28
N SER A 205 10.64 -23.21 13.77
CA SER A 205 11.08 -24.47 14.37
C SER A 205 11.84 -25.36 13.36
N PHE A 206 11.35 -25.41 12.13
CA PHE A 206 12.02 -26.15 11.06
C PHE A 206 13.37 -25.51 10.73
N LEU A 207 13.43 -24.19 10.52
CA LEU A 207 14.68 -23.46 10.25
C LEU A 207 15.71 -23.69 11.39
N VAL A 208 15.28 -23.56 12.65
CA VAL A 208 16.15 -23.85 13.81
C VAL A 208 16.63 -25.31 13.78
N SER A 209 15.81 -26.26 13.34
CA SER A 209 16.19 -27.67 13.24
C SER A 209 17.25 -27.92 12.18
N LEU A 210 17.29 -27.12 11.10
CA LEU A 210 18.34 -27.19 10.08
C LEU A 210 19.72 -26.86 10.67
N PHE A 211 19.78 -25.83 11.51
CA PHE A 211 21.05 -25.42 12.14
C PHE A 211 21.47 -26.33 13.29
N LYS A 212 20.55 -27.11 13.89
CA LYS A 212 20.92 -28.12 14.91
C LYS A 212 21.75 -29.29 14.36
N VAL A 213 21.60 -29.58 13.06
CA VAL A 213 22.45 -30.58 12.38
C VAL A 213 23.93 -30.15 12.31
N SER A 214 24.18 -28.84 12.51
CA SER A 214 25.55 -28.27 12.55
C SER A 214 26.17 -28.28 13.95
N ASP A 215 25.59 -29.00 14.94
CA ASP A 215 26.17 -29.13 16.27
C ASP A 215 27.58 -29.76 16.15
N PRO A 216 28.63 -29.10 16.66
CA PRO A 216 30.01 -29.63 16.62
C PRO A 216 30.15 -31.03 17.22
N GLY A 217 29.19 -31.47 18.04
CA GLY A 217 29.13 -32.81 18.61
C GLY A 217 28.75 -33.92 17.59
N GLU A 218 27.99 -33.58 16.54
CA GLU A 218 27.60 -34.53 15.48
C GLU A 218 28.45 -34.38 14.21
N ALA A 219 29.03 -33.22 13.95
CA ALA A 219 29.76 -32.88 12.73
C ALA A 219 31.19 -33.50 12.62
N ARG A 220 31.61 -34.29 13.59
CA ARG A 220 32.93 -35.03 13.58
C ARG A 220 34.11 -34.17 13.12
N GLY A 221 34.11 -32.85 13.37
CA GLY A 221 35.23 -31.95 13.04
C GLY A 221 35.29 -31.47 11.59
N GLN A 222 34.28 -31.70 10.78
CA GLN A 222 34.16 -31.09 9.44
C GLN A 222 33.41 -29.77 9.52
N SER A 223 33.88 -28.73 8.84
CA SER A 223 33.15 -27.48 8.67
C SER A 223 32.03 -27.70 7.67
N ILE A 224 30.78 -27.67 8.14
CA ILE A 224 29.62 -27.78 7.27
C ILE A 224 29.35 -26.38 6.72
N THR A 225 29.22 -26.25 5.39
CA THR A 225 28.92 -24.99 4.72
C THR A 225 27.43 -24.65 4.82
N ALA A 226 27.11 -23.38 4.71
CA ALA A 226 25.69 -22.90 4.65
C ALA A 226 24.93 -23.59 3.50
N ARG A 227 25.58 -23.83 2.37
CA ARG A 227 25.04 -24.56 1.23
C ARG A 227 24.62 -25.99 1.60
N GLU A 228 25.47 -26.72 2.27
CA GLU A 228 25.18 -28.12 2.69
C GLU A 228 23.99 -28.19 3.66
N ILE A 229 23.91 -27.23 4.60
CA ILE A 229 22.77 -27.13 5.53
C ILE A 229 21.47 -26.87 4.77
N LEU A 230 21.48 -25.92 3.84
CA LEU A 230 20.30 -25.55 3.05
C LEU A 230 19.89 -26.70 2.11
N THR A 231 20.84 -27.39 1.47
CA THR A 231 20.55 -28.53 0.58
C THR A 231 19.93 -29.69 1.37
N ALA A 232 20.47 -30.01 2.54
CA ALA A 232 19.87 -31.00 3.43
C ALA A 232 18.47 -30.59 3.88
N GLY A 233 18.26 -29.29 4.13
CA GLY A 233 16.98 -28.71 4.48
C GLY A 233 15.94 -28.83 3.36
N ALA A 234 16.30 -28.50 2.16
CA ALA A 234 15.43 -28.61 0.99
C ALA A 234 14.92 -30.04 0.79
N GLY A 235 15.80 -31.03 0.91
CA GLY A 235 15.41 -32.45 0.82
C GLY A 235 14.47 -32.91 1.96
N ARG A 236 14.66 -32.37 3.16
CA ARG A 236 13.76 -32.66 4.32
C ARG A 236 12.39 -32.05 4.18
N ILE A 237 12.27 -30.86 3.57
CA ILE A 237 10.96 -30.22 3.30
C ILE A 237 10.05 -31.16 2.50
N GLU A 238 10.58 -31.84 1.50
CA GLU A 238 9.79 -32.72 0.65
C GLU A 238 9.25 -33.94 1.40
N THR A 239 10.02 -34.47 2.31
CA THR A 239 9.67 -35.71 3.03
C THR A 239 8.92 -35.47 4.33
N GLU A 240 9.35 -34.50 5.13
CA GLU A 240 8.79 -34.27 6.47
C GLU A 240 7.50 -33.43 6.43
N LEU A 241 7.30 -32.61 5.39
CA LEU A 241 6.16 -31.70 5.28
C LEU A 241 5.19 -32.04 4.14
N ALA A 242 5.24 -33.27 3.60
CA ALA A 242 4.37 -33.71 2.52
C ALA A 242 2.85 -33.56 2.81
N GLY A 243 2.45 -33.63 4.09
CA GLY A 243 1.07 -33.41 4.54
C GLY A 243 0.69 -31.95 4.82
N GLN A 244 1.60 -31.00 4.66
CA GLN A 244 1.43 -29.59 5.01
C GLN A 244 1.87 -28.67 3.86
N PRO A 245 1.13 -28.63 2.74
CA PRO A 245 1.58 -28.00 1.50
C PRO A 245 1.79 -26.49 1.63
N GLU A 246 1.05 -25.79 2.49
CA GLU A 246 1.24 -24.36 2.73
C GLU A 246 2.58 -24.06 3.40
N ILE A 247 2.92 -24.81 4.44
CA ILE A 247 4.20 -24.65 5.15
C ILE A 247 5.35 -25.07 4.25
N GLN A 248 5.16 -26.17 3.52
CA GLN A 248 6.13 -26.68 2.55
C GLN A 248 6.49 -25.62 1.51
N THR A 249 5.50 -25.03 0.83
CA THR A 249 5.73 -24.00 -0.20
C THR A 249 6.33 -22.73 0.38
N ARG A 250 5.96 -22.33 1.60
CA ARG A 250 6.54 -21.17 2.28
C ARG A 250 8.02 -21.39 2.59
N LEU A 251 8.38 -22.57 3.12
CA LEU A 251 9.78 -22.91 3.39
C LEU A 251 10.60 -23.03 2.12
N MET A 252 10.04 -23.63 1.06
CA MET A 252 10.70 -23.70 -0.25
C MET A 252 10.99 -22.30 -0.80
N ASN A 253 10.04 -21.37 -0.70
CA ASN A 253 10.24 -19.97 -1.08
C ASN A 253 11.36 -19.31 -0.24
N THR A 254 11.36 -19.52 1.08
CA THR A 254 12.39 -18.95 1.97
C THR A 254 13.77 -19.48 1.65
N ILE A 255 13.94 -20.79 1.50
CA ILE A 255 15.23 -21.39 1.15
C ILE A 255 15.66 -21.00 -0.27
N GLY A 256 14.71 -20.97 -1.22
CA GLY A 256 14.96 -20.51 -2.58
C GLY A 256 15.48 -19.08 -2.62
N SER A 257 14.86 -18.16 -1.85
CA SER A 257 15.35 -16.78 -1.72
C SER A 257 16.75 -16.71 -1.11
N VAL A 258 17.07 -17.55 -0.11
CA VAL A 258 18.44 -17.63 0.44
C VAL A 258 19.42 -18.16 -0.60
N TYR A 259 19.06 -19.19 -1.38
CA TYR A 259 19.91 -19.65 -2.49
C TYR A 259 20.17 -18.54 -3.52
N THR A 260 19.14 -17.75 -3.86
CA THR A 260 19.28 -16.58 -4.74
C THR A 260 20.30 -15.58 -4.18
N SER A 261 20.22 -15.27 -2.89
CA SER A 261 21.15 -14.36 -2.22
C SER A 261 22.59 -14.90 -2.17
N LEU A 262 22.76 -16.23 -2.17
CA LEU A 262 24.06 -16.89 -2.20
C LEU A 262 24.61 -17.10 -3.64
N GLY A 263 23.91 -16.63 -4.67
CA GLY A 263 24.29 -16.82 -6.07
C GLY A 263 24.10 -18.25 -6.58
N LEU A 264 23.39 -19.10 -5.85
CA LEU A 264 23.11 -20.50 -6.21
C LEU A 264 21.82 -20.58 -7.05
N TYR A 265 21.84 -19.90 -8.20
CA TYR A 265 20.64 -19.66 -9.01
C TYR A 265 19.98 -20.94 -9.54
N GLY A 266 20.76 -21.96 -9.89
CA GLY A 266 20.23 -23.27 -10.33
C GLY A 266 19.43 -23.97 -9.23
N ASP A 267 20.01 -24.07 -8.02
CA ASP A 267 19.36 -24.68 -6.85
C ASP A 267 18.12 -23.86 -6.44
N ALA A 268 18.21 -22.52 -6.51
CA ALA A 268 17.10 -21.61 -6.22
C ALA A 268 15.92 -21.82 -7.19
N ARG A 269 16.21 -21.84 -8.49
CA ARG A 269 15.21 -22.01 -9.55
C ARG A 269 14.42 -23.30 -9.38
N GLU A 270 15.11 -24.43 -9.23
CA GLU A 270 14.48 -25.74 -9.07
C GLU A 270 13.49 -25.74 -7.88
N LEU A 271 13.95 -25.19 -6.74
CA LEU A 271 13.15 -25.15 -5.52
C LEU A 271 11.96 -24.22 -5.63
N LEU A 272 12.14 -23.03 -6.21
CA LEU A 272 11.08 -22.01 -6.36
C LEU A 272 10.05 -22.40 -7.41
N ASP A 273 10.47 -23.03 -8.52
CA ASP A 273 9.57 -23.57 -9.53
C ASP A 273 8.68 -24.69 -8.95
N SER A 274 9.29 -25.59 -8.18
CA SER A 274 8.54 -26.62 -7.44
C SER A 274 7.55 -26.01 -6.45
N ALA A 275 7.96 -24.96 -5.71
CA ALA A 275 7.09 -24.24 -4.79
C ALA A 275 5.89 -23.60 -5.51
N LEU A 276 6.13 -22.89 -6.62
CA LEU A 276 5.08 -22.26 -7.43
C LEU A 276 4.12 -23.29 -8.03
N SER A 277 4.66 -24.39 -8.59
CA SER A 277 3.86 -25.46 -9.17
C SER A 277 2.93 -26.11 -8.13
N ARG A 278 3.44 -26.41 -6.92
CA ARG A 278 2.62 -26.93 -5.81
C ARG A 278 1.58 -25.93 -5.39
N ARG A 279 1.93 -24.64 -5.28
CA ARG A 279 1.01 -23.58 -4.90
C ARG A 279 -0.12 -23.42 -5.92
N ARG A 280 0.17 -23.51 -7.22
CA ARG A 280 -0.87 -23.49 -8.28
C ARG A 280 -1.83 -24.69 -8.18
N GLN A 281 -1.41 -25.83 -7.66
CA GLN A 281 -2.25 -27.02 -7.46
C GLN A 281 -3.17 -26.92 -6.23
N MET A 282 -2.90 -26.04 -5.27
CA MET A 282 -3.67 -25.92 -4.01
C MET A 282 -5.06 -25.29 -4.18
N GLY A 283 -5.43 -24.78 -5.34
CA GLY A 283 -6.79 -24.38 -5.76
C GLY A 283 -7.33 -23.07 -5.19
N ASN A 284 -7.24 -22.82 -3.90
CA ASN A 284 -7.71 -21.58 -3.26
C ASN A 284 -6.57 -20.94 -2.48
N VAL A 285 -5.66 -20.30 -3.22
CA VAL A 285 -4.46 -19.66 -2.66
C VAL A 285 -4.70 -18.16 -2.52
N ASP A 286 -4.32 -17.60 -1.38
CA ASP A 286 -4.30 -16.16 -1.16
C ASP A 286 -3.45 -15.46 -2.24
N SER A 287 -3.94 -14.35 -2.77
CA SER A 287 -3.24 -13.57 -3.78
C SER A 287 -1.86 -13.10 -3.33
N LEU A 288 -1.69 -12.76 -2.04
CA LEU A 288 -0.41 -12.36 -1.47
C LEU A 288 0.61 -13.51 -1.46
N GLU A 289 0.19 -14.70 -1.04
CA GLU A 289 1.05 -15.88 -1.02
C GLU A 289 1.42 -16.36 -2.43
N MET A 290 0.50 -16.25 -3.39
CA MET A 290 0.78 -16.53 -4.79
C MET A 290 1.77 -15.52 -5.36
N SER A 291 1.56 -14.24 -5.08
CA SER A 291 2.46 -13.16 -5.49
C SER A 291 3.90 -13.39 -5.01
N ARG A 292 4.09 -13.72 -3.73
CA ARG A 292 5.42 -14.03 -3.17
C ARG A 292 6.13 -15.16 -3.92
N SER A 293 5.40 -16.23 -4.30
CA SER A 293 6.01 -17.32 -5.06
C SER A 293 6.38 -16.92 -6.50
N LEU A 294 5.52 -16.09 -7.14
CA LEU A 294 5.77 -15.57 -8.48
C LEU A 294 6.98 -14.63 -8.47
N VAL A 295 7.02 -13.68 -7.53
CA VAL A 295 8.10 -12.69 -7.38
C VAL A 295 9.43 -13.39 -7.10
N ASN A 296 9.49 -14.32 -6.12
CA ASN A 296 10.74 -15.00 -5.79
C ASN A 296 11.32 -15.80 -6.99
N LEU A 297 10.47 -16.43 -7.80
CA LEU A 297 10.94 -17.13 -9.00
C LEU A 297 11.38 -16.14 -10.08
N ALA A 298 10.62 -15.04 -10.26
CA ALA A 298 10.95 -13.98 -11.20
C ALA A 298 12.29 -13.31 -10.86
N ASP A 299 12.59 -13.12 -9.55
CA ASP A 299 13.87 -12.58 -9.08
C ASP A 299 15.06 -13.44 -9.55
N VAL A 300 14.95 -14.78 -9.45
CA VAL A 300 15.99 -15.68 -9.95
C VAL A 300 16.15 -15.55 -11.46
N MET A 301 15.02 -15.55 -12.20
CA MET A 301 15.04 -15.42 -13.66
C MET A 301 15.63 -14.08 -14.09
N THR A 302 15.35 -13.00 -13.34
CA THR A 302 15.99 -11.69 -13.56
C THR A 302 17.52 -11.78 -13.38
N ARG A 303 17.96 -12.51 -12.36
CA ARG A 303 19.41 -12.71 -12.08
C ARG A 303 20.09 -13.59 -13.11
N THR A 304 19.38 -14.52 -13.73
CA THR A 304 19.88 -15.42 -14.78
C THR A 304 19.63 -14.89 -16.20
N ALA A 305 19.14 -13.64 -16.31
CA ALA A 305 18.80 -12.93 -17.54
C ALA A 305 17.70 -13.60 -18.41
N GLU A 306 16.82 -14.36 -17.77
CA GLU A 306 15.61 -14.90 -18.40
C GLU A 306 14.50 -13.85 -18.29
N PHE A 307 14.69 -12.70 -18.98
CA PHE A 307 13.90 -11.48 -18.76
C PHE A 307 12.45 -11.62 -19.18
N GLU A 308 12.16 -12.34 -20.26
CA GLU A 308 10.78 -12.51 -20.77
C GLU A 308 9.95 -13.38 -19.82
N GLU A 309 10.51 -14.44 -19.26
CA GLU A 309 9.85 -15.27 -18.27
C GLU A 309 9.68 -14.52 -16.95
N ALA A 310 10.67 -13.74 -16.52
CA ALA A 310 10.60 -12.90 -15.34
C ALA A 310 9.49 -11.85 -15.49
N GLU A 311 9.44 -11.13 -16.61
CA GLU A 311 8.39 -10.14 -16.94
C GLU A 311 7.01 -10.79 -16.84
N ALA A 312 6.82 -11.97 -17.44
CA ALA A 312 5.54 -12.67 -17.41
C ALA A 312 5.09 -13.02 -15.98
N LEU A 313 6.01 -13.48 -15.12
CA LEU A 313 5.70 -13.80 -13.73
C LEU A 313 5.38 -12.57 -12.88
N TYR A 314 6.14 -11.48 -13.03
CA TYR A 314 5.81 -10.21 -12.36
C TYR A 314 4.46 -9.66 -12.82
N MET A 315 4.16 -9.71 -14.11
CA MET A 315 2.86 -9.27 -14.64
C MET A 315 1.73 -10.14 -14.10
N GLU A 316 1.89 -11.48 -14.05
CA GLU A 316 0.91 -12.37 -13.42
C GLU A 316 0.68 -11.99 -11.95
N SER A 317 1.73 -11.69 -11.20
CA SER A 317 1.65 -11.23 -9.81
C SER A 317 0.87 -9.94 -9.68
N ILE A 318 1.22 -8.93 -10.47
CA ILE A 318 0.59 -7.60 -10.48
C ILE A 318 -0.91 -7.71 -10.81
N ASP A 319 -1.28 -8.50 -11.83
CA ASP A 319 -2.68 -8.66 -12.25
C ASP A 319 -3.52 -9.36 -11.16
N ARG A 320 -2.97 -10.38 -10.50
CA ARG A 320 -3.63 -11.05 -9.37
C ARG A 320 -3.85 -10.12 -8.19
N LEU A 321 -2.86 -9.31 -7.85
CA LEU A 321 -2.95 -8.33 -6.77
C LEU A 321 -3.94 -7.21 -7.11
N ARG A 322 -3.99 -6.75 -8.36
CA ARG A 322 -4.99 -5.77 -8.84
C ARG A 322 -6.42 -6.29 -8.76
N ALA A 323 -6.63 -7.57 -9.04
CA ALA A 323 -7.94 -8.20 -8.97
C ALA A 323 -8.41 -8.50 -7.52
N SER A 324 -7.55 -8.33 -6.54
CA SER A 324 -7.81 -8.56 -5.13
C SER A 324 -7.86 -7.26 -4.31
N GLU A 325 -8.20 -7.37 -3.02
CA GLU A 325 -8.10 -6.23 -2.09
C GLU A 325 -6.63 -5.80 -1.79
N ALA A 326 -5.66 -6.58 -2.28
CA ALA A 326 -4.23 -6.36 -2.07
C ALA A 326 -3.58 -5.39 -3.06
N SER A 327 -4.35 -4.67 -3.87
CA SER A 327 -3.84 -3.71 -4.87
C SER A 327 -2.99 -2.56 -4.31
N ARG A 328 -2.97 -2.39 -3.00
CA ARG A 328 -2.15 -1.41 -2.28
C ARG A 328 -1.23 -2.04 -1.24
N SER A 329 -0.91 -3.32 -1.38
CA SER A 329 -0.03 -4.05 -0.48
C SER A 329 1.46 -3.78 -0.77
N ASP A 330 2.33 -4.23 0.14
CA ASP A 330 3.78 -4.21 -0.08
C ASP A 330 4.15 -5.15 -1.22
N GLU A 331 3.49 -6.30 -1.33
CA GLU A 331 3.71 -7.24 -2.43
C GLU A 331 3.41 -6.63 -3.80
N MET A 332 2.48 -5.68 -3.89
CA MET A 332 2.26 -4.91 -5.13
C MET A 332 3.46 -4.01 -5.42
N ALA A 333 4.00 -3.33 -4.40
CA ALA A 333 5.18 -2.50 -4.57
C ALA A 333 6.41 -3.35 -4.95
N ASP A 334 6.60 -4.51 -4.33
CA ASP A 334 7.69 -5.44 -4.62
C ASP A 334 7.59 -6.01 -6.04
N ALA A 335 6.39 -6.41 -6.48
CA ALA A 335 6.19 -6.91 -7.84
C ALA A 335 6.43 -5.82 -8.91
N LEU A 336 6.03 -4.57 -8.65
CA LEU A 336 6.29 -3.43 -9.54
C LEU A 336 7.78 -3.08 -9.56
N ALA A 337 8.47 -3.11 -8.41
CA ALA A 337 9.90 -2.86 -8.33
C ALA A 337 10.70 -3.96 -9.06
N GLY A 338 10.32 -5.23 -8.89
CA GLY A 338 10.94 -6.33 -9.61
C GLY A 338 10.75 -6.23 -11.13
N LEU A 339 9.56 -5.86 -11.61
CA LEU A 339 9.33 -5.62 -13.02
C LEU A 339 10.16 -4.42 -13.55
N ALA A 340 10.29 -3.37 -12.74
CA ALA A 340 11.13 -2.23 -13.07
C ALA A 340 12.61 -2.62 -13.16
N GLU A 341 13.08 -3.50 -12.30
CA GLU A 341 14.45 -4.07 -12.34
C GLU A 341 14.69 -4.88 -13.62
N VAL A 342 13.70 -5.68 -14.06
CA VAL A 342 13.79 -6.38 -15.36
C VAL A 342 13.99 -5.38 -16.49
N TYR A 343 13.14 -4.35 -16.57
CA TYR A 343 13.24 -3.32 -17.62
C TYR A 343 14.56 -2.54 -17.52
N TYR A 344 14.99 -2.21 -16.30
CA TYR A 344 16.29 -1.58 -16.06
C TYR A 344 17.45 -2.42 -16.62
N ARG A 345 17.49 -3.73 -16.33
CA ARG A 345 18.52 -4.64 -16.82
C ARG A 345 18.50 -4.84 -18.34
N MET A 346 17.33 -4.73 -18.95
CA MET A 346 17.18 -4.74 -20.41
C MET A 346 17.57 -3.41 -21.05
N GLY A 347 17.85 -2.34 -20.27
CA GLY A 347 18.08 -0.98 -20.75
C GLY A 347 16.80 -0.19 -21.11
N ARG A 348 15.63 -0.74 -20.74
CA ARG A 348 14.30 -0.11 -20.97
C ARG A 348 14.00 0.89 -19.84
N TYR A 349 14.93 1.80 -19.58
CA TYR A 349 14.85 2.73 -18.45
C TYR A 349 13.60 3.61 -18.45
N ALA A 350 13.12 4.01 -19.64
CA ALA A 350 11.91 4.81 -19.79
C ALA A 350 10.64 4.06 -19.40
N GLU A 351 10.64 2.73 -19.46
CA GLU A 351 9.52 1.89 -19.05
C GLU A 351 9.60 1.52 -17.57
N ALA A 352 10.81 1.43 -17.02
CA ALA A 352 11.04 1.25 -15.59
C ALA A 352 10.61 2.46 -14.75
N GLU A 353 10.85 3.68 -15.23
CA GLU A 353 10.58 4.92 -14.50
C GLU A 353 9.12 5.03 -13.99
N PRO A 354 8.07 4.84 -14.82
CA PRO A 354 6.68 4.93 -14.35
C PRO A 354 6.29 3.82 -13.36
N LEU A 355 6.95 2.67 -13.38
CA LEU A 355 6.75 1.61 -12.37
C LEU A 355 7.34 2.02 -11.02
N LEU A 356 8.56 2.56 -11.03
CA LEU A 356 9.20 3.09 -9.83
C LEU A 356 8.44 4.27 -9.23
N GLU A 357 7.84 5.14 -10.05
CA GLU A 357 6.93 6.19 -9.58
C GLU A 357 5.69 5.60 -8.88
N GLN A 358 5.12 4.51 -9.40
CA GLN A 358 4.02 3.82 -8.75
C GLN A 358 4.45 3.18 -7.42
N VAL A 359 5.63 2.56 -7.36
CA VAL A 359 6.22 2.02 -6.11
C VAL A 359 6.34 3.14 -5.07
N LEU A 360 6.91 4.29 -5.45
CA LEU A 360 7.05 5.44 -4.58
C LEU A 360 5.68 5.95 -4.08
N ALA A 361 4.69 6.03 -4.98
CA ALA A 361 3.34 6.46 -4.61
C ALA A 361 2.67 5.48 -3.63
N LEU A 362 2.83 4.17 -3.82
CA LEU A 362 2.30 3.14 -2.93
C LEU A 362 2.95 3.22 -1.55
N ARG A 363 4.28 3.32 -1.48
CA ARG A 363 5.01 3.42 -0.21
C ARG A 363 4.68 4.71 0.54
N ARG A 364 4.55 5.87 -0.15
CA ARG A 364 4.12 7.14 0.45
C ARG A 364 2.67 7.13 0.96
N ALA A 365 1.78 6.37 0.34
CA ALA A 365 0.39 6.25 0.77
C ALA A 365 0.21 5.40 2.04
N ARG A 366 1.27 4.76 2.54
CA ARG A 366 1.27 3.83 3.67
C ARG A 366 2.30 4.24 4.72
N PRO A 367 1.94 5.18 5.63
CA PRO A 367 2.84 5.66 6.68
C PRO A 367 3.41 4.56 7.58
N GLU A 368 2.71 3.43 7.70
CA GLU A 368 3.15 2.27 8.47
C GLU A 368 4.40 1.56 7.88
N VAL A 369 4.68 1.73 6.60
CA VAL A 369 5.87 1.16 5.93
C VAL A 369 7.14 1.92 6.34
N GLY A 370 6.99 3.18 6.75
CA GLY A 370 8.07 4.03 7.25
C GLY A 370 8.88 4.74 6.15
N ASP A 371 9.60 5.77 6.57
CA ASP A 371 10.37 6.65 5.69
C ASP A 371 11.55 5.92 5.01
N ALA A 372 12.05 4.83 5.59
CA ALA A 372 13.13 4.03 5.00
C ALA A 372 12.71 3.42 3.66
N ALA A 373 11.55 2.77 3.60
CA ALA A 373 11.06 2.17 2.35
C ALA A 373 10.71 3.23 1.29
N VAL A 374 10.28 4.42 1.71
CA VAL A 374 10.10 5.56 0.79
C VAL A 374 11.45 6.01 0.23
N ALA A 375 12.49 6.04 1.06
CA ALA A 375 13.85 6.39 0.64
C ALA A 375 14.41 5.37 -0.37
N ASP A 376 14.11 4.06 -0.20
CA ASP A 376 14.49 3.01 -1.15
C ASP A 376 13.91 3.31 -2.55
N ALA A 377 12.60 3.53 -2.62
CA ALA A 377 11.95 3.83 -3.89
C ALA A 377 12.47 5.12 -4.56
N ILE A 378 12.82 6.13 -3.76
CA ILE A 378 13.45 7.37 -4.29
C ILE A 378 14.85 7.06 -4.81
N GLY A 379 15.62 6.22 -4.11
CA GLY A 379 16.96 5.81 -4.51
C GLY A 379 16.96 5.04 -5.84
N GLU A 380 16.09 4.05 -5.98
CA GLU A 380 15.91 3.28 -7.21
C GLU A 380 15.50 4.16 -8.39
N LEU A 381 14.57 5.09 -8.16
CA LEU A 381 14.18 6.08 -9.18
C LEU A 381 15.35 6.99 -9.55
N GLY A 382 16.16 7.41 -8.57
CA GLY A 382 17.36 8.20 -8.79
C GLY A 382 18.40 7.47 -9.64
N LEU A 383 18.66 6.18 -9.38
CA LEU A 383 19.58 5.36 -10.18
C LEU A 383 19.06 5.17 -11.61
N ASN A 384 17.76 4.89 -11.77
CA ASN A 384 17.16 4.79 -13.10
C ASN A 384 17.30 6.10 -13.90
N GLN A 385 17.13 7.25 -13.25
CA GLN A 385 17.34 8.57 -13.87
C GLN A 385 18.82 8.85 -14.17
N PHE A 386 19.73 8.35 -13.35
CA PHE A 386 21.18 8.43 -13.61
C PHE A 386 21.54 7.72 -14.91
N ASP A 387 21.08 6.47 -15.10
CA ASP A 387 21.36 5.69 -16.31
C ASP A 387 20.65 6.24 -17.57
N GLN A 388 19.60 7.06 -17.38
CA GLN A 388 19.01 7.86 -18.46
C GLN A 388 19.80 9.14 -18.77
N GLY A 389 20.92 9.42 -18.08
CA GLY A 389 21.68 10.67 -18.23
C GLY A 389 21.00 11.90 -17.60
N LYS A 390 19.92 11.71 -16.80
CA LYS A 390 19.20 12.79 -16.12
C LYS A 390 19.89 13.16 -14.80
N PHE A 391 21.16 13.57 -14.87
CA PHE A 391 22.05 13.70 -13.70
C PHE A 391 21.54 14.62 -12.61
N ASP A 392 20.99 15.80 -12.97
CA ASP A 392 20.48 16.78 -11.98
C ASP A 392 19.30 16.23 -11.17
N THR A 393 18.40 15.51 -11.82
CA THR A 393 17.26 14.88 -11.15
C THR A 393 17.69 13.69 -10.31
N ALA A 394 18.64 12.89 -10.80
CA ALA A 394 19.23 11.77 -10.09
C ALA A 394 19.92 12.23 -8.80
N GLU A 395 20.76 13.29 -8.87
CA GLU A 395 21.41 13.87 -7.68
C GLU A 395 20.38 14.34 -6.65
N THR A 396 19.34 15.04 -7.10
CA THR A 396 18.28 15.51 -6.22
C THR A 396 17.60 14.35 -5.50
N ARG A 397 17.28 13.28 -6.22
CA ARG A 397 16.63 12.09 -5.67
C ARG A 397 17.53 11.33 -4.69
N LEU A 398 18.78 11.08 -5.07
CA LEU A 398 19.72 10.37 -4.19
C LEU A 398 20.02 11.14 -2.89
N ARG A 399 20.09 12.48 -2.95
CA ARG A 399 20.20 13.31 -1.74
C ARG A 399 18.92 13.29 -0.90
N GLU A 400 17.73 13.35 -1.52
CA GLU A 400 16.44 13.20 -0.83
C GLU A 400 16.38 11.86 -0.09
N ALA A 401 16.72 10.75 -0.77
CA ALA A 401 16.75 9.42 -0.19
C ALA A 401 17.69 9.35 1.03
N LEU A 402 18.90 9.88 0.91
CA LEU A 402 19.88 9.91 2.00
C LEU A 402 19.37 10.68 3.22
N VAL A 403 18.75 11.85 3.01
CA VAL A 403 18.17 12.66 4.09
C VAL A 403 17.07 11.91 4.80
N LEU A 404 16.12 11.32 4.05
CA LEU A 404 15.01 10.55 4.62
C LEU A 404 15.50 9.33 5.41
N ARG A 405 16.49 8.60 4.88
CA ARG A 405 17.06 7.45 5.60
C ARG A 405 17.73 7.85 6.90
N ARG A 406 18.53 8.92 6.90
CA ARG A 406 19.15 9.44 8.13
C ARG A 406 18.11 9.88 9.16
N GLN A 407 17.00 10.48 8.70
CA GLN A 407 15.90 10.86 9.59
C GLN A 407 15.18 9.64 10.18
N ALA A 408 14.93 8.62 9.36
CA ALA A 408 14.22 7.41 9.78
C ALA A 408 15.07 6.52 10.73
N LEU A 409 16.36 6.37 10.45
CA LEU A 409 17.25 5.42 11.11
C LEU A 409 18.15 6.05 12.18
N GLY A 410 18.20 7.40 12.25
CA GLY A 410 19.02 8.13 13.20
C GLY A 410 20.50 8.20 12.78
N GLU A 411 21.36 8.57 13.73
CA GLU A 411 22.82 8.76 13.51
C GLU A 411 23.64 7.46 13.68
N ALA A 412 23.00 6.36 14.10
CA ALA A 412 23.68 5.09 14.25
C ALA A 412 24.07 4.53 12.87
N PRO A 413 25.20 3.80 12.76
CA PRO A 413 25.56 3.13 11.51
C PRO A 413 24.44 2.22 11.03
N HIS A 414 24.10 2.31 9.74
CA HIS A 414 23.07 1.49 9.11
C HIS A 414 23.45 1.08 7.68
N PRO A 415 23.26 -0.17 7.26
CA PRO A 415 23.65 -0.65 5.93
C PRO A 415 23.03 0.18 4.79
N ASP A 416 21.73 0.50 4.91
CA ASP A 416 21.01 1.24 3.87
C ASP A 416 21.49 2.70 3.71
N VAL A 417 22.00 3.31 4.80
CA VAL A 417 22.63 4.64 4.71
C VAL A 417 23.94 4.52 3.96
N ALA A 418 24.75 3.48 4.23
CA ALA A 418 25.99 3.22 3.53
C ALA A 418 25.77 2.97 2.03
N GLU A 419 24.70 2.26 1.68
CA GLU A 419 24.31 2.03 0.27
C GLU A 419 23.96 3.33 -0.44
N ASN A 420 23.12 4.18 0.16
CA ASN A 420 22.78 5.50 -0.41
C ASN A 420 24.00 6.40 -0.60
N LEU A 421 24.94 6.37 0.36
CA LEU A 421 26.20 7.09 0.24
C LEU A 421 27.02 6.58 -0.95
N ASN A 422 27.10 5.28 -1.16
CA ASN A 422 27.76 4.66 -2.32
C ASN A 422 27.12 5.11 -3.64
N ASN A 423 25.79 5.06 -3.73
CA ASN A 423 25.07 5.43 -4.95
C ASN A 423 25.24 6.92 -5.30
N LEU A 424 25.19 7.80 -4.30
CA LEU A 424 25.45 9.23 -4.49
C LEU A 424 26.93 9.48 -4.86
N ALA A 425 27.87 8.74 -4.24
CA ALA A 425 29.29 8.84 -4.55
C ALA A 425 29.61 8.43 -6.00
N LEU A 426 28.95 7.38 -6.49
CA LEU A 426 29.06 6.94 -7.88
C LEU A 426 28.61 8.04 -8.86
N LEU A 427 27.42 8.62 -8.63
CA LEU A 427 26.94 9.74 -9.45
C LEU A 427 27.92 10.92 -9.44
N LEU A 428 28.45 11.30 -8.27
CA LEU A 428 29.40 12.41 -8.14
C LEU A 428 30.73 12.12 -8.84
N MET A 429 31.16 10.86 -8.85
CA MET A 429 32.34 10.40 -9.59
C MET A 429 32.15 10.62 -11.10
N GLU A 430 30.98 10.20 -11.65
CA GLU A 430 30.67 10.42 -13.08
C GLU A 430 30.56 11.92 -13.44
N LEU A 431 30.10 12.75 -12.49
CA LEU A 431 30.07 14.21 -12.64
C LEU A 431 31.48 14.88 -12.47
N GLY A 432 32.53 14.10 -12.21
CA GLY A 432 33.87 14.60 -11.99
C GLY A 432 34.12 15.30 -10.64
N ARG A 433 33.16 15.14 -9.70
CA ARG A 433 33.22 15.72 -8.35
C ARG A 433 33.93 14.76 -7.38
N TYR A 434 35.18 14.44 -7.70
CA TYR A 434 35.94 13.36 -7.08
C TYR A 434 36.15 13.49 -5.58
N ASP A 435 36.40 14.73 -5.08
CA ASP A 435 36.64 14.97 -3.65
C ASP A 435 35.39 14.66 -2.81
N GLU A 436 34.21 15.06 -3.29
CA GLU A 436 32.96 14.75 -2.61
C GLU A 436 32.64 13.23 -2.68
N SER A 437 32.87 12.63 -3.85
CA SER A 437 32.72 11.19 -4.03
C SER A 437 33.60 10.39 -3.06
N GLU A 438 34.86 10.77 -2.92
CA GLU A 438 35.80 10.12 -2.00
C GLU A 438 35.35 10.22 -0.54
N GLN A 439 34.85 11.38 -0.13
CA GLN A 439 34.31 11.54 1.22
C GLN A 439 33.13 10.63 1.51
N LEU A 440 32.19 10.52 0.57
CA LEU A 440 31.01 9.66 0.72
C LEU A 440 31.37 8.17 0.70
N TYR A 441 32.26 7.72 -0.18
CA TYR A 441 32.75 6.35 -0.19
C TYR A 441 33.45 5.98 1.11
N ARG A 442 34.29 6.88 1.66
CA ARG A 442 34.97 6.65 2.95
C ARG A 442 33.97 6.62 4.11
N GLU A 443 32.95 7.49 4.11
CA GLU A 443 31.90 7.49 5.11
C GLU A 443 31.11 6.17 5.07
N ALA A 444 30.74 5.68 3.87
CA ALA A 444 30.07 4.41 3.68
C ALA A 444 30.91 3.23 4.17
N MET A 445 32.20 3.24 3.86
CA MET A 445 33.14 2.18 4.27
C MET A 445 33.34 2.16 5.79
N ASP A 446 33.58 3.31 6.44
CA ASP A 446 33.67 3.40 7.91
C ASP A 446 32.39 2.87 8.57
N MET A 447 31.23 3.23 8.03
CA MET A 447 29.94 2.75 8.53
C MET A 447 29.85 1.22 8.44
N ASN A 448 30.21 0.64 7.30
CA ASN A 448 30.21 -0.81 7.11
C ASN A 448 31.22 -1.53 8.02
N GLN A 449 32.41 -0.96 8.23
CA GLN A 449 33.40 -1.49 9.17
C GLN A 449 32.88 -1.48 10.61
N ARG A 450 32.23 -0.40 11.03
CA ARG A 450 31.62 -0.30 12.37
C ARG A 450 30.47 -1.26 12.59
N LEU A 451 29.71 -1.60 11.54
CA LEU A 451 28.58 -2.53 11.59
C LEU A 451 29.04 -4.00 11.60
N HIS A 452 30.01 -4.32 10.77
CA HIS A 452 30.29 -5.72 10.43
C HIS A 452 31.74 -6.15 10.76
N GLY A 453 32.59 -5.21 11.15
CA GLY A 453 34.02 -5.44 11.30
C GLY A 453 34.80 -5.26 9.97
N ASP A 454 36.11 -5.40 10.05
CA ASP A 454 37.00 -5.10 8.92
C ASP A 454 36.90 -6.13 7.77
N ILE A 455 36.44 -7.34 8.02
CA ILE A 455 36.35 -8.43 7.03
C ILE A 455 34.88 -8.74 6.74
N HIS A 456 34.32 -8.06 5.72
CA HIS A 456 32.93 -8.20 5.33
C HIS A 456 32.73 -7.90 3.83
N PRO A 457 31.77 -8.52 3.12
CA PRO A 457 31.51 -8.24 1.70
C PRO A 457 31.26 -6.76 1.39
N HIS A 458 30.56 -6.02 2.24
CA HIS A 458 30.31 -4.60 2.06
C HIS A 458 31.56 -3.74 2.24
N VAL A 459 32.52 -4.14 3.07
CA VAL A 459 33.83 -3.47 3.18
C VAL A 459 34.65 -3.73 1.91
N ALA A 460 34.63 -4.95 1.40
CA ALA A 460 35.29 -5.27 0.13
C ALA A 460 34.68 -4.50 -1.06
N MET A 461 33.38 -4.26 -1.05
CA MET A 461 32.71 -3.40 -2.04
C MET A 461 33.17 -1.95 -1.92
N GLY A 462 33.27 -1.41 -0.70
CA GLY A 462 33.78 -0.06 -0.46
C GLY A 462 35.20 0.13 -0.96
N LEU A 463 36.09 -0.84 -0.72
CA LEU A 463 37.45 -0.87 -1.27
C LEU A 463 37.43 -0.88 -2.81
N ASN A 464 36.57 -1.70 -3.42
CA ASN A 464 36.43 -1.75 -4.88
C ASN A 464 36.00 -0.37 -5.45
N ASN A 465 35.03 0.28 -4.83
CA ASN A 465 34.52 1.57 -5.26
C ASN A 465 35.58 2.67 -5.11
N LEU A 466 36.34 2.69 -4.00
CA LEU A 466 37.47 3.59 -3.84
C LEU A 466 38.56 3.30 -4.88
N GLY A 467 38.85 2.04 -5.18
CA GLY A 467 39.75 1.64 -6.24
C GLY A 467 39.33 2.22 -7.60
N GLN A 468 38.03 2.14 -7.94
CA GLN A 468 37.48 2.71 -9.16
C GLN A 468 37.63 4.24 -9.21
N LEU A 469 37.33 4.93 -8.12
CA LEU A 469 37.51 6.38 -8.00
C LEU A 469 38.97 6.78 -8.22
N PHE A 470 39.91 6.08 -7.55
CA PHE A 470 41.33 6.38 -7.70
C PHE A 470 41.83 6.08 -9.12
N ARG A 471 41.35 5.03 -9.75
CA ARG A 471 41.66 4.70 -11.15
C ARG A 471 41.21 5.81 -12.10
N VAL A 472 39.99 6.35 -11.93
CA VAL A 472 39.47 7.45 -12.74
C VAL A 472 40.27 8.76 -12.50
N GLN A 473 40.78 8.99 -11.29
CA GLN A 473 41.67 10.10 -10.96
C GLN A 473 43.12 9.92 -11.50
N GLY A 474 43.44 8.73 -12.06
CA GLY A 474 44.80 8.40 -12.48
C GLY A 474 45.74 8.00 -11.34
N LYS A 475 45.28 7.87 -10.11
CA LYS A 475 46.02 7.39 -8.94
C LYS A 475 46.10 5.84 -8.98
N LEU A 476 46.86 5.32 -9.96
CA LEU A 476 46.82 3.89 -10.29
C LEU A 476 47.40 3.00 -9.21
N SER A 477 48.33 3.50 -8.38
CA SER A 477 48.91 2.74 -7.26
C SER A 477 47.92 2.54 -6.12
N GLU A 478 47.22 3.60 -5.75
CA GLU A 478 46.15 3.54 -4.72
C GLU A 478 44.98 2.71 -5.19
N ALA A 479 44.64 2.77 -6.47
CA ALA A 479 43.60 1.90 -7.06
C ALA A 479 43.97 0.41 -6.94
N GLU A 480 45.25 0.07 -7.25
CA GLU A 480 45.74 -1.31 -7.15
C GLU A 480 45.67 -1.86 -5.72
N GLU A 481 46.10 -1.07 -4.74
CA GLU A 481 46.05 -1.48 -3.33
C GLU A 481 44.61 -1.81 -2.92
N ASN A 482 43.68 -0.91 -3.20
CA ASN A 482 42.28 -1.11 -2.86
C ASN A 482 41.65 -2.32 -3.58
N TYR A 483 41.93 -2.50 -4.87
CA TYR A 483 41.41 -3.67 -5.61
C TYR A 483 42.01 -5.01 -5.13
N ARG A 484 43.29 -5.05 -4.78
CA ARG A 484 43.93 -6.27 -4.24
C ARG A 484 43.35 -6.65 -2.88
N ASP A 485 43.15 -5.67 -2.02
CA ASP A 485 42.54 -5.91 -0.71
C ASP A 485 41.07 -6.37 -0.86
N ALA A 486 40.31 -5.74 -1.75
CA ALA A 486 38.96 -6.20 -2.09
C ALA A 486 38.94 -7.62 -2.63
N LEU A 487 39.86 -7.95 -3.55
CA LEU A 487 39.99 -9.31 -4.14
C LEU A 487 40.31 -10.34 -3.08
N ALA A 488 41.32 -10.07 -2.24
CA ALA A 488 41.72 -10.99 -1.18
C ALA A 488 40.57 -11.25 -0.20
N MET A 489 39.85 -10.21 0.19
CA MET A 489 38.72 -10.32 1.09
C MET A 489 37.55 -11.09 0.47
N LYS A 490 37.16 -10.78 -0.79
CA LYS A 490 36.10 -11.51 -1.48
C LYS A 490 36.44 -12.98 -1.69
N ARG A 491 37.68 -13.31 -2.06
CA ARG A 491 38.15 -14.71 -2.16
C ARG A 491 38.07 -15.46 -0.83
N GLN A 492 38.47 -14.79 0.26
CA GLN A 492 38.39 -15.39 1.61
C GLN A 492 36.95 -15.64 2.04
N LEU A 493 36.04 -14.72 1.75
CA LEU A 493 34.65 -14.78 2.23
C LEU A 493 33.74 -15.65 1.36
N LEU A 494 33.91 -15.58 0.04
CA LEU A 494 32.98 -16.16 -0.94
C LEU A 494 33.56 -17.34 -1.73
N GLY A 495 34.88 -17.52 -1.70
CA GLY A 495 35.58 -18.51 -2.50
C GLY A 495 35.97 -17.99 -3.88
N GLU A 496 36.90 -18.75 -4.55
CA GLU A 496 37.52 -18.34 -5.83
C GLU A 496 36.53 -18.23 -7.01
N ALA A 497 35.48 -19.03 -7.01
CA ALA A 497 34.54 -19.15 -8.13
C ALA A 497 33.28 -18.24 -8.01
N HIS A 498 33.26 -17.30 -7.07
CA HIS A 498 32.11 -16.45 -6.86
C HIS A 498 32.08 -15.31 -7.88
N PRO A 499 30.91 -14.95 -8.45
CA PRO A 499 30.79 -13.82 -9.40
C PRO A 499 31.36 -12.50 -8.90
N GLU A 500 31.24 -12.20 -7.62
CA GLU A 500 31.82 -11.01 -7.00
C GLU A 500 33.35 -10.95 -7.07
N VAL A 501 34.03 -12.09 -7.15
CA VAL A 501 35.47 -12.15 -7.40
C VAL A 501 35.80 -11.74 -8.84
N ALA A 502 34.96 -12.18 -9.79
CA ALA A 502 35.12 -11.81 -11.19
C ALA A 502 34.92 -10.30 -11.42
N LEU A 503 34.04 -9.63 -10.65
CA LEU A 503 33.89 -8.17 -10.73
C LEU A 503 35.22 -7.46 -10.37
N VAL A 504 35.87 -7.82 -9.26
CA VAL A 504 37.14 -7.18 -8.86
C VAL A 504 38.27 -7.53 -9.83
N LEU A 505 38.32 -8.77 -10.35
CA LEU A 505 39.28 -9.15 -11.40
C LEU A 505 39.07 -8.31 -12.67
N SER A 506 37.83 -7.98 -13.01
CA SER A 506 37.50 -7.11 -14.13
C SER A 506 38.04 -5.69 -13.91
N GLU A 507 37.95 -5.15 -12.69
CA GLU A 507 38.48 -3.83 -12.37
C GLU A 507 40.03 -3.85 -12.39
N LEU A 508 40.68 -4.88 -11.88
CA LEU A 508 42.13 -5.07 -12.00
C LEU A 508 42.55 -5.17 -13.48
N ALA A 509 41.76 -5.85 -14.30
CA ALA A 509 42.03 -5.93 -15.74
C ALA A 509 41.97 -4.53 -16.40
N PHE A 510 41.01 -3.68 -16.06
CA PHE A 510 40.95 -2.30 -16.52
C PHE A 510 42.11 -1.46 -15.99
N LEU A 511 42.54 -1.66 -14.76
CA LEU A 511 43.68 -0.96 -14.16
C LEU A 511 44.98 -1.29 -14.95
N GLU A 512 45.23 -2.57 -15.23
CA GLU A 512 46.39 -3.00 -15.99
C GLU A 512 46.36 -2.49 -17.44
N TYR A 513 45.17 -2.42 -18.02
CA TYR A 513 44.99 -1.81 -19.34
C TYR A 513 45.33 -0.30 -19.32
N ASP A 514 44.87 0.45 -18.30
CA ASP A 514 45.20 1.87 -18.11
C ASP A 514 46.71 2.12 -17.87
N ARG A 515 47.43 1.11 -17.34
CA ARG A 515 48.89 1.10 -17.22
C ARG A 515 49.63 0.76 -18.51
N GLY A 516 48.96 0.31 -19.53
CA GLY A 516 49.55 -0.24 -20.75
C GLY A 516 50.01 -1.68 -20.67
N ASN A 517 49.68 -2.39 -19.60
CA ASN A 517 50.05 -3.82 -19.39
C ASN A 517 48.99 -4.74 -20.02
N LEU A 518 48.83 -4.64 -21.34
CA LEU A 518 47.79 -5.35 -22.08
C LEU A 518 47.77 -6.86 -21.83
N ALA A 519 48.91 -7.51 -21.74
CA ALA A 519 48.99 -8.97 -21.47
C ALA A 519 48.42 -9.35 -20.11
N GLN A 520 48.69 -8.56 -19.05
CA GLN A 520 48.13 -8.78 -17.72
C GLN A 520 46.62 -8.45 -17.67
N ALA A 521 46.19 -7.40 -18.37
CA ALA A 521 44.80 -7.05 -18.52
C ALA A 521 44.01 -8.22 -19.13
N ILE A 522 44.49 -8.79 -20.23
CA ILE A 522 43.92 -9.99 -20.87
C ILE A 522 43.85 -11.17 -19.91
N ALA A 523 44.90 -11.41 -19.13
CA ALA A 523 44.95 -12.52 -18.17
C ALA A 523 43.85 -12.39 -17.10
N TYR A 524 43.72 -11.23 -16.45
CA TYR A 524 42.68 -10.99 -15.46
C TYR A 524 41.26 -11.04 -16.08
N ARG A 525 41.09 -10.53 -17.29
CA ARG A 525 39.79 -10.58 -17.98
C ARG A 525 39.38 -12.01 -18.36
N ARG A 526 40.31 -12.84 -18.76
CA ARG A 526 40.05 -14.28 -19.03
C ARG A 526 39.65 -15.04 -17.75
N GLU A 527 40.34 -14.78 -16.62
CA GLU A 527 39.97 -15.34 -15.31
C GLU A 527 38.55 -14.90 -14.89
N ALA A 528 38.23 -13.61 -15.01
CA ALA A 528 36.91 -13.06 -14.70
C ALA A 528 35.82 -13.71 -15.57
N LEU A 529 36.06 -13.80 -16.89
CA LEU A 529 35.13 -14.41 -17.83
C LEU A 529 34.86 -15.87 -17.51
N ALA A 530 35.88 -16.63 -17.16
CA ALA A 530 35.74 -18.05 -16.81
C ALA A 530 34.87 -18.27 -15.56
N ILE A 531 34.99 -17.39 -14.54
CA ILE A 531 34.16 -17.42 -13.34
C ILE A 531 32.71 -17.01 -13.68
N GLN A 532 32.52 -15.98 -14.48
CA GLN A 532 31.20 -15.53 -14.88
C GLN A 532 30.48 -16.58 -15.74
N ASP A 533 31.15 -17.18 -16.71
CA ASP A 533 30.58 -18.23 -17.56
C ASP A 533 30.14 -19.45 -16.73
N ALA A 534 30.96 -19.86 -15.76
CA ALA A 534 30.62 -20.98 -14.87
C ALA A 534 29.42 -20.68 -13.93
N ALA A 535 29.24 -19.43 -13.52
CA ALA A 535 28.21 -19.04 -12.56
C ALA A 535 26.88 -18.60 -13.20
N LEU A 536 26.96 -17.92 -14.34
CA LEU A 536 25.82 -17.27 -15.02
C LEU A 536 25.41 -17.96 -16.32
N GLY A 537 26.33 -18.78 -16.89
CA GLY A 537 26.18 -19.37 -18.23
C GLY A 537 26.58 -18.41 -19.35
N GLN A 538 26.73 -18.95 -20.56
CA GLN A 538 27.22 -18.20 -21.72
C GLN A 538 26.23 -17.16 -22.25
N ILE A 539 24.94 -17.38 -21.99
CA ILE A 539 23.86 -16.46 -22.42
C ILE A 539 23.51 -15.54 -21.23
N HIS A 540 24.38 -14.57 -20.99
CA HIS A 540 24.17 -13.58 -19.91
C HIS A 540 24.81 -12.23 -20.30
N PRO A 541 24.16 -11.06 -20.02
CA PRO A 541 24.68 -9.75 -20.41
C PRO A 541 26.10 -9.46 -19.85
N GLU A 542 26.37 -9.83 -18.60
CA GLU A 542 27.70 -9.63 -17.99
C GLU A 542 28.79 -10.45 -18.68
N VAL A 543 28.46 -11.70 -19.09
CA VAL A 543 29.35 -12.55 -19.86
C VAL A 543 29.62 -11.94 -21.23
N ALA A 544 28.58 -11.48 -21.92
CA ALA A 544 28.71 -10.80 -23.21
C ALA A 544 29.58 -9.53 -23.11
N ARG A 545 29.41 -8.73 -22.06
CA ARG A 545 30.24 -7.54 -21.79
C ARG A 545 31.71 -7.90 -21.57
N SER A 546 31.96 -8.97 -20.83
CA SER A 546 33.32 -9.46 -20.60
C SER A 546 33.95 -10.01 -21.87
N MET A 547 33.20 -10.75 -22.68
CA MET A 547 33.64 -11.24 -24.00
C MET A 547 33.94 -10.06 -24.95
N SER A 548 33.09 -9.03 -25.01
CA SER A 548 33.30 -7.83 -25.81
C SER A 548 34.59 -7.12 -25.43
N THR A 549 34.84 -6.91 -24.14
CA THR A 549 36.05 -6.26 -23.64
C THR A 549 37.28 -7.08 -23.93
N LEU A 550 37.25 -8.38 -23.66
CA LEU A 550 38.37 -9.31 -23.93
C LEU A 550 38.67 -9.35 -25.45
N GLY A 551 37.65 -9.46 -26.29
CA GLY A 551 37.78 -9.49 -27.73
C GLY A 551 38.43 -8.21 -28.28
N ARG A 552 38.09 -7.05 -27.75
CA ARG A 552 38.75 -5.78 -28.11
C ARG A 552 40.25 -5.79 -27.74
N TRP A 553 40.60 -6.21 -26.54
CA TRP A 553 42.00 -6.25 -26.09
C TRP A 553 42.83 -7.33 -26.85
N LEU A 554 42.23 -8.47 -27.20
CA LEU A 554 42.85 -9.48 -28.06
C LEU A 554 43.09 -8.95 -29.47
N SER A 555 42.12 -8.18 -30.01
CA SER A 555 42.30 -7.49 -31.29
C SER A 555 43.49 -6.52 -31.26
N GLU A 556 43.64 -5.77 -30.16
CA GLU A 556 44.78 -4.87 -29.95
C GLU A 556 46.12 -5.65 -29.82
N ALA A 557 46.10 -6.79 -29.15
CA ALA A 557 47.26 -7.70 -29.04
C ALA A 557 47.60 -8.43 -30.33
N GLY A 558 46.74 -8.35 -31.37
CA GLY A 558 46.95 -9.04 -32.65
C GLY A 558 46.38 -10.46 -32.72
N GLU A 559 45.69 -10.93 -31.70
CA GLU A 559 45.02 -12.25 -31.63
C GLU A 559 43.67 -12.21 -32.34
N LEU A 560 43.65 -11.81 -33.64
CA LEU A 560 42.43 -11.43 -34.39
C LEU A 560 41.41 -12.56 -34.55
N ALA A 561 41.86 -13.84 -34.57
CA ALA A 561 40.94 -14.96 -34.77
C ALA A 561 40.05 -15.21 -33.53
N GLU A 562 40.64 -15.22 -32.34
CA GLU A 562 39.94 -15.40 -31.08
C GLU A 562 39.10 -14.16 -30.78
N ALA A 563 39.62 -12.96 -31.04
CA ALA A 563 38.91 -11.71 -30.88
C ALA A 563 37.61 -11.71 -31.68
N GLU A 564 37.60 -12.17 -32.94
CA GLU A 564 36.40 -12.19 -33.77
C GLU A 564 35.32 -13.11 -33.22
N VAL A 565 35.69 -14.30 -32.77
CA VAL A 565 34.73 -15.24 -32.15
C VAL A 565 34.06 -14.56 -30.95
N LEU A 566 34.85 -14.06 -30.01
CA LEU A 566 34.32 -13.42 -28.78
C LEU A 566 33.45 -12.20 -29.07
N LEU A 567 33.83 -11.33 -30.02
CA LEU A 567 33.07 -10.13 -30.34
C LEU A 567 31.76 -10.46 -31.07
N ARG A 568 31.74 -11.47 -31.95
CA ARG A 568 30.51 -11.90 -32.61
C ARG A 568 29.55 -12.59 -31.63
N ASP A 569 30.10 -13.47 -30.75
CA ASP A 569 29.28 -14.12 -29.73
C ASP A 569 28.74 -13.09 -28.72
N ALA A 570 29.57 -12.13 -28.28
CA ALA A 570 29.13 -11.03 -27.42
C ALA A 570 27.99 -10.22 -28.04
N LEU A 571 28.13 -9.85 -29.33
CA LEU A 571 27.09 -9.11 -30.05
C LEU A 571 25.81 -9.93 -30.18
N ALA A 572 25.92 -11.23 -30.51
CA ALA A 572 24.76 -12.10 -30.63
C ALA A 572 23.99 -12.23 -29.32
N VAL A 573 24.68 -12.47 -28.21
CA VAL A 573 24.08 -12.57 -26.87
C VAL A 573 23.47 -11.23 -26.45
N SER A 574 24.16 -10.11 -26.71
CA SER A 574 23.63 -8.78 -26.37
C SER A 574 22.36 -8.43 -27.15
N LEU A 575 22.28 -8.80 -28.43
CA LEU A 575 21.10 -8.58 -29.27
C LEU A 575 19.92 -9.49 -28.91
N ASP A 576 20.19 -10.65 -28.34
CA ASP A 576 19.18 -11.61 -27.89
C ASP A 576 18.52 -11.17 -26.56
N LEU A 577 19.30 -10.58 -25.67
CA LEU A 577 18.86 -10.29 -24.29
C LEU A 577 18.53 -8.83 -24.01
N LEU A 578 19.07 -7.90 -24.80
CA LEU A 578 18.97 -6.45 -24.53
C LEU A 578 18.28 -5.73 -25.66
N GLU A 579 17.70 -4.59 -25.33
CA GLU A 579 17.14 -3.70 -26.35
C GLU A 579 18.19 -3.31 -27.41
N PRO A 580 17.83 -3.23 -28.68
CA PRO A 580 18.77 -2.90 -29.74
C PRO A 580 19.54 -1.58 -29.54
N GLY A 581 18.97 -0.64 -28.77
CA GLY A 581 19.58 0.64 -28.39
C GLY A 581 20.47 0.59 -27.16
N HIS A 582 20.59 -0.57 -26.51
CA HIS A 582 21.37 -0.71 -25.25
C HIS A 582 22.86 -0.39 -25.47
N PRO A 583 23.52 0.33 -24.53
CA PRO A 583 24.94 0.66 -24.62
C PRO A 583 25.86 -0.55 -24.84
N ASP A 584 25.59 -1.69 -24.23
CA ASP A 584 26.41 -2.90 -24.40
C ASP A 584 26.35 -3.46 -25.83
N VAL A 585 25.19 -3.35 -26.52
CA VAL A 585 25.07 -3.67 -27.94
C VAL A 585 25.95 -2.74 -28.78
N ALA A 586 25.87 -1.44 -28.50
CA ALA A 586 26.69 -0.43 -29.18
C ALA A 586 28.19 -0.67 -28.98
N LEU A 587 28.61 -0.98 -27.75
CA LEU A 587 30.03 -1.26 -27.44
C LEU A 587 30.52 -2.54 -28.11
N ALA A 588 29.70 -3.57 -28.24
CA ALA A 588 30.04 -4.80 -28.96
C ALA A 588 30.16 -4.53 -30.48
N GLU A 589 29.25 -3.76 -31.08
CA GLU A 589 29.32 -3.32 -32.47
C GLU A 589 30.60 -2.50 -32.74
N MET A 590 30.94 -1.57 -31.83
CA MET A 590 32.15 -0.75 -31.95
C MET A 590 33.42 -1.59 -31.84
N GLY A 591 33.47 -2.55 -30.91
CA GLY A 591 34.59 -3.50 -30.80
C GLY A 591 34.78 -4.34 -32.05
N LEU A 592 33.67 -4.82 -32.63
CA LEU A 592 33.70 -5.57 -33.89
C LEU A 592 34.12 -4.71 -35.07
N ALA A 593 33.68 -3.43 -35.13
CA ALA A 593 34.08 -2.47 -36.13
C ALA A 593 35.58 -2.21 -36.14
N GLU A 594 36.20 -2.05 -34.96
CA GLU A 594 37.63 -1.88 -34.80
C GLU A 594 38.41 -3.10 -35.24
N LEU A 595 38.00 -4.31 -34.84
CA LEU A 595 38.58 -5.55 -35.28
C LEU A 595 38.51 -5.73 -36.82
N LEU A 596 37.32 -5.52 -37.40
CA LEU A 596 37.10 -5.68 -38.82
C LEU A 596 37.94 -4.66 -39.63
N THR A 597 38.15 -3.45 -39.10
CA THR A 597 39.07 -2.46 -39.70
C THR A 597 40.49 -3.00 -39.74
N ARG A 598 41.00 -3.60 -38.66
CA ARG A 598 42.33 -4.24 -38.62
C ARG A 598 42.47 -5.45 -39.59
N LYS A 599 41.36 -6.14 -39.79
CA LYS A 599 41.29 -7.27 -40.77
C LYS A 599 41.12 -6.81 -42.22
N GLY A 600 40.86 -5.54 -42.48
CA GLY A 600 40.60 -5.00 -43.82
C GLY A 600 39.16 -5.22 -44.34
N ALA A 601 38.25 -5.71 -43.51
CA ALA A 601 36.84 -5.91 -43.87
C ALA A 601 36.04 -4.61 -43.70
N LEU A 602 36.40 -3.59 -44.48
CA LEU A 602 36.01 -2.18 -44.27
C LEU A 602 34.52 -1.88 -44.45
N ASP A 603 33.82 -2.62 -45.31
CA ASP A 603 32.38 -2.41 -45.54
C ASP A 603 31.56 -2.88 -44.34
N GLU A 604 31.87 -4.04 -43.78
CA GLU A 604 31.23 -4.55 -42.55
C GLU A 604 31.60 -3.67 -41.35
N ALA A 605 32.87 -3.28 -41.25
CA ALA A 605 33.34 -2.34 -40.21
C ALA A 605 32.56 -1.02 -40.22
N SER A 606 32.30 -0.45 -41.44
CA SER A 606 31.55 0.79 -41.59
C SER A 606 30.11 0.64 -41.12
N THR A 607 29.47 -0.49 -41.43
CA THR A 607 28.10 -0.78 -40.98
C THR A 607 28.02 -0.85 -39.45
N MET A 608 28.92 -1.60 -38.84
CA MET A 608 28.96 -1.73 -37.37
C MET A 608 29.29 -0.39 -36.68
N ALA A 609 30.26 0.36 -37.21
CA ALA A 609 30.65 1.65 -36.62
C ALA A 609 29.53 2.69 -36.71
N LEU A 610 28.79 2.77 -37.82
CA LEU A 610 27.66 3.69 -37.95
C LEU A 610 26.51 3.31 -37.01
N SER A 611 26.14 2.02 -36.95
CA SER A 611 25.10 1.53 -36.06
C SER A 611 25.46 1.77 -34.57
N GLY A 612 26.63 1.30 -34.15
CA GLY A 612 27.07 1.45 -32.78
C GLY A 612 27.27 2.90 -32.35
N GLY A 613 27.86 3.73 -33.25
CA GLY A 613 28.04 5.14 -32.99
C GLY A 613 26.74 5.91 -32.76
N GLN A 614 25.70 5.64 -33.57
CA GLN A 614 24.38 6.25 -33.40
C GLN A 614 23.75 5.85 -32.06
N LYS A 615 23.83 4.57 -31.71
CA LYS A 615 23.31 4.07 -30.42
C LYS A 615 24.02 4.71 -29.24
N LEU A 616 25.34 4.95 -29.33
CA LEU A 616 26.06 5.68 -28.26
C LEU A 616 25.61 7.14 -28.15
N VAL A 617 25.31 7.81 -29.26
CA VAL A 617 24.75 9.17 -29.26
C VAL A 617 23.36 9.17 -28.61
N ASP A 618 22.52 8.21 -28.97
CA ASP A 618 21.14 8.10 -28.46
C ASP A 618 21.12 7.80 -26.95
N ALA A 619 22.09 7.00 -26.47
CA ALA A 619 22.18 6.60 -25.07
C ALA A 619 22.84 7.66 -24.16
N PHE A 620 23.92 8.30 -24.62
CA PHE A 620 24.75 9.15 -23.78
C PHE A 620 24.76 10.64 -24.20
N GLY A 621 24.26 10.95 -25.37
CA GLY A 621 24.37 12.28 -25.98
C GLY A 621 25.70 12.51 -26.72
N GLU A 622 25.77 13.59 -27.53
CA GLU A 622 26.93 13.89 -28.38
C GLU A 622 28.19 14.28 -27.58
N ASP A 623 28.01 14.90 -26.42
CA ASP A 623 29.11 15.46 -25.63
C ASP A 623 29.78 14.45 -24.68
N HIS A 624 29.20 13.27 -24.53
CA HIS A 624 29.71 12.27 -23.60
C HIS A 624 31.01 11.64 -24.10
N TRP A 625 31.96 11.37 -23.22
CA TRP A 625 33.28 10.82 -23.60
C TRP A 625 33.20 9.45 -24.30
N ILE A 626 32.23 8.57 -23.96
CA ILE A 626 32.00 7.28 -24.61
C ILE A 626 31.62 7.50 -26.09
N THR A 627 30.75 8.47 -26.37
CA THR A 627 30.36 8.85 -27.72
C THR A 627 31.55 9.37 -28.52
N ALA A 628 32.46 10.10 -27.87
CA ALA A 628 33.70 10.52 -28.51
C ALA A 628 34.63 9.35 -28.85
N VAL A 629 34.70 8.30 -28.00
CA VAL A 629 35.41 7.05 -28.34
C VAL A 629 34.80 6.39 -29.58
N GLY A 630 33.44 6.30 -29.65
CA GLY A 630 32.74 5.81 -30.84
C GLY A 630 33.09 6.58 -32.12
N SER A 631 33.08 7.91 -32.02
CA SER A 631 33.49 8.79 -33.13
C SER A 631 34.93 8.58 -33.56
N SER A 632 35.85 8.31 -32.64
CA SER A 632 37.24 7.97 -32.92
C SER A 632 37.36 6.64 -33.69
N ILE A 633 36.54 5.64 -33.35
CA ILE A 633 36.52 4.35 -34.04
C ILE A 633 35.93 4.53 -35.45
N GLN A 634 34.83 5.28 -35.62
CA GLN A 634 34.28 5.61 -36.92
C GLN A 634 35.31 6.31 -37.81
N GLY A 635 36.02 7.28 -37.27
CA GLY A 635 37.11 7.96 -37.97
C GLY A 635 38.23 7.02 -38.38
N GLY A 636 38.55 6.01 -37.52
CA GLY A 636 39.50 4.94 -37.85
C GLY A 636 39.06 4.06 -39.04
N VAL A 637 37.76 3.72 -39.10
CA VAL A 637 37.20 3.00 -40.24
C VAL A 637 37.33 3.84 -41.54
N LEU A 638 36.99 5.13 -41.51
CA LEU A 638 37.14 6.05 -42.64
C LEU A 638 38.60 6.20 -43.05
N LEU A 639 39.54 6.23 -42.12
CA LEU A 639 40.97 6.21 -42.35
C LEU A 639 41.38 4.93 -43.12
N GLY A 640 40.97 3.76 -42.65
CA GLY A 640 41.20 2.50 -43.34
C GLY A 640 40.65 2.47 -44.79
N GLN A 641 39.50 3.14 -45.02
CA GLN A 641 38.91 3.34 -46.35
C GLN A 641 39.67 4.40 -47.18
N LYS A 642 40.67 5.08 -46.62
CA LYS A 642 41.41 6.20 -47.23
C LYS A 642 40.55 7.43 -47.55
N ARG A 643 39.43 7.59 -46.81
CA ARG A 643 38.53 8.74 -46.91
C ARG A 643 38.99 9.84 -45.94
N TYR A 644 40.19 10.37 -46.20
CA TYR A 644 40.90 11.23 -45.26
C TYR A 644 40.14 12.53 -44.90
N GLU A 645 39.47 13.14 -45.91
CA GLU A 645 38.70 14.39 -45.72
C GLU A 645 37.50 14.20 -44.78
N GLU A 646 36.92 12.99 -44.76
CA GLU A 646 35.81 12.66 -43.87
C GLU A 646 36.31 12.12 -42.54
N ALA A 647 37.46 11.47 -42.49
CA ALA A 647 38.07 10.99 -41.24
C ALA A 647 38.58 12.13 -40.36
N GLU A 648 39.11 13.25 -40.96
CA GLU A 648 39.70 14.35 -40.21
C GLU A 648 38.73 14.96 -39.16
N PRO A 649 37.51 15.43 -39.52
CA PRO A 649 36.60 15.99 -38.51
C PRO A 649 36.19 14.96 -37.45
N ALA A 650 36.01 13.71 -37.79
CA ALA A 650 35.68 12.64 -36.84
C ALA A 650 36.79 12.40 -35.81
N LEU A 651 38.06 12.20 -36.30
CA LEU A 651 39.20 11.88 -35.44
C LEU A 651 39.67 13.10 -34.62
N VAL A 652 39.81 14.27 -35.24
CA VAL A 652 40.22 15.48 -34.53
C VAL A 652 39.18 15.94 -33.53
N GLY A 653 37.90 15.89 -33.93
CA GLY A 653 36.78 16.22 -33.02
C GLY A 653 36.66 15.23 -31.83
N ALA A 654 36.83 13.94 -32.08
CA ALA A 654 36.86 12.95 -31.01
C ALA A 654 38.00 13.17 -30.03
N TYR A 655 39.22 13.40 -30.52
CA TYR A 655 40.39 13.75 -29.67
C TYR A 655 40.14 15.00 -28.82
N GLN A 656 39.57 16.05 -29.40
CA GLN A 656 39.29 17.30 -28.66
C GLN A 656 38.25 17.05 -27.56
N ARG A 657 37.15 16.39 -27.88
CA ARG A 657 36.12 16.03 -26.87
C ARG A 657 36.68 15.15 -25.77
N LEU A 658 37.45 14.11 -26.10
CA LEU A 658 38.07 13.23 -25.10
C LEU A 658 39.08 13.98 -24.18
N ARG A 659 39.88 14.88 -24.74
CA ARG A 659 40.83 15.70 -23.96
C ARG A 659 40.11 16.60 -22.95
N ASP A 660 38.99 17.19 -23.35
CA ASP A 660 38.27 18.23 -22.59
C ASP A 660 37.16 17.63 -21.68
N ALA A 661 36.82 16.36 -21.84
CA ALA A 661 35.75 15.71 -21.10
C ALA A 661 36.23 15.30 -19.68
N SER A 662 35.43 15.64 -18.66
CA SER A 662 35.57 15.05 -17.33
C SER A 662 35.21 13.57 -17.40
N GLY A 663 36.01 12.69 -16.81
CA GLY A 663 35.78 11.22 -16.79
C GLY A 663 36.40 10.45 -17.98
N ALA A 664 36.90 11.13 -19.04
CA ALA A 664 37.60 10.44 -20.12
C ALA A 664 38.93 9.88 -19.61
N ARG A 665 39.11 8.56 -19.75
CA ARG A 665 40.36 7.91 -19.32
C ARG A 665 41.53 8.25 -20.25
N PRO A 666 42.75 8.46 -19.70
CA PRO A 666 43.92 8.82 -20.48
C PRO A 666 44.22 7.90 -21.66
N VAL A 667 43.97 6.58 -21.52
CA VAL A 667 44.18 5.59 -22.58
C VAL A 667 43.36 5.89 -23.84
N TYR A 668 42.11 6.37 -23.69
CA TYR A 668 41.29 6.71 -24.86
C TYR A 668 41.71 8.02 -25.51
N VAL A 669 42.21 9.00 -24.72
CA VAL A 669 42.79 10.23 -25.23
C VAL A 669 44.04 9.93 -26.05
N LEU A 670 44.90 9.04 -25.56
CA LEU A 670 46.11 8.59 -26.27
C LEU A 670 45.75 7.86 -27.57
N SER A 671 44.86 6.88 -27.51
CA SER A 671 44.43 6.11 -28.70
C SER A 671 43.82 7.04 -29.79
N ALA A 672 42.98 8.01 -29.39
CA ALA A 672 42.41 8.96 -30.32
C ALA A 672 43.50 9.86 -30.95
N LEU A 673 44.52 10.28 -30.16
CA LEU A 673 45.64 11.07 -30.62
C LEU A 673 46.53 10.29 -31.59
N GLU A 674 46.78 9.00 -31.35
CA GLU A 674 47.52 8.10 -32.23
C GLU A 674 46.81 7.98 -33.59
N ARG A 675 45.48 7.80 -33.60
CA ARG A 675 44.72 7.76 -34.86
C ARG A 675 44.77 9.09 -35.64
N VAL A 676 44.81 10.22 -34.94
CA VAL A 676 44.99 11.54 -35.61
C VAL A 676 46.40 11.64 -36.21
N ILE A 677 47.41 11.12 -35.58
CA ILE A 677 48.78 11.08 -36.11
C ILE A 677 48.83 10.18 -37.34
N GLU A 678 48.27 8.98 -37.26
CA GLU A 678 48.16 7.99 -38.37
C GLU A 678 47.45 8.60 -39.61
N LEU A 679 46.31 9.30 -39.39
CA LEU A 679 45.60 10.02 -40.42
C LEU A 679 46.52 10.96 -41.17
N TYR A 680 47.25 11.85 -40.49
CA TYR A 680 48.07 12.83 -41.15
C TYR A 680 49.36 12.24 -41.76
N GLU A 681 49.84 11.13 -41.26
CA GLU A 681 50.94 10.36 -41.86
C GLU A 681 50.52 9.73 -43.18
N GLU A 682 49.41 9.00 -43.18
CA GLU A 682 48.89 8.39 -44.39
C GLU A 682 48.44 9.41 -45.44
N TRP A 683 47.85 10.51 -44.99
CA TRP A 683 47.42 11.60 -45.90
C TRP A 683 48.59 12.43 -46.43
N GLY A 684 49.79 12.23 -45.91
CA GLY A 684 50.96 12.96 -46.32
C GLY A 684 51.10 14.39 -45.73
N LYS A 685 50.26 14.79 -44.78
CA LYS A 685 50.28 16.09 -44.08
C LYS A 685 51.32 16.08 -42.97
N ARG A 686 52.63 15.98 -43.28
CA ARG A 686 53.73 15.73 -42.35
C ARG A 686 53.86 16.77 -41.22
N ASP A 687 53.50 18.05 -41.48
CA ASP A 687 53.59 19.11 -40.48
C ASP A 687 52.54 18.94 -39.38
N LEU A 688 51.35 18.55 -39.77
CA LEU A 688 50.28 18.22 -38.82
C LEU A 688 50.61 16.96 -38.03
N ALA A 689 51.13 15.91 -38.66
CA ALA A 689 51.57 14.70 -37.95
C ALA A 689 52.62 15.01 -36.88
N ARG A 690 53.62 15.86 -37.22
CA ARG A 690 54.64 16.31 -36.25
C ARG A 690 54.03 17.13 -35.11
N LEU A 691 53.04 17.97 -35.39
CA LEU A 691 52.35 18.76 -34.35
C LEU A 691 51.65 17.85 -33.34
N TYR A 692 50.88 16.85 -33.81
CA TYR A 692 50.16 15.96 -32.95
C TYR A 692 51.07 14.94 -32.23
N ARG A 693 52.20 14.51 -32.82
CA ARG A 693 53.25 13.76 -32.12
C ARG A 693 53.80 14.49 -30.90
N ARG A 694 54.11 15.78 -31.01
CA ARG A 694 54.54 16.59 -29.86
C ARG A 694 53.48 16.64 -28.75
N LYS A 695 52.22 16.65 -29.09
CA LYS A 695 51.10 16.56 -28.12
C LYS A 695 51.11 15.20 -27.45
N LEU A 696 51.35 14.12 -28.18
CA LEU A 696 51.45 12.76 -27.64
C LEU A 696 52.59 12.65 -26.64
N ASP A 697 53.79 13.13 -27.03
CA ASP A 697 54.97 13.14 -26.14
C ASP A 697 54.70 13.93 -24.85
N ALA A 698 54.00 15.05 -24.90
CA ALA A 698 53.65 15.86 -23.74
C ALA A 698 52.62 15.13 -22.80
N VAL A 699 51.66 14.44 -23.34
CA VAL A 699 50.67 13.65 -22.54
C VAL A 699 51.37 12.46 -21.89
N ALA A 700 52.25 11.76 -22.62
CA ALA A 700 53.01 10.63 -22.10
C ALA A 700 54.02 11.01 -21.00
N LEU A 701 54.58 12.20 -21.06
CA LEU A 701 55.46 12.73 -19.99
C LEU A 701 54.68 13.02 -18.70
N ASN A 702 53.51 13.66 -18.79
CA ASN A 702 52.67 13.95 -17.64
C ASN A 702 52.15 12.67 -16.94
N GLN A 703 51.95 11.57 -17.67
CA GLN A 703 51.57 10.30 -17.09
C GLN A 703 52.71 9.55 -16.36
N ARG A 704 53.94 9.88 -16.64
CA ARG A 704 55.12 9.28 -15.94
C ARG A 704 55.47 10.02 -14.65
N GLU A 705 54.99 11.24 -14.48
CA GLU A 705 55.24 12.09 -13.30
C GLU A 705 54.14 11.97 -12.24
N ASN A 706 52.98 11.46 -12.59
CA ASN A 706 51.87 11.11 -11.70
C ASN A 706 51.82 9.58 -11.45
#